data_50f69d2d101f84af3828050962affe86
#
_entry.id   50f69d2d101f84af3828050962affe86
#
_cell.length_a   1.000
_cell.length_b   1.000
_cell.length_c   1.000
_cell.angle_alpha   90.00
_cell.angle_beta   90.00
_cell.angle_gamma   90.00
#
_symmetry.space_group_name_H-M   'P 1'
#
loop_
_entity.id
_entity.type
_entity.pdbx_description
1 polymer ?
#
loop_
_entity_poly.entity_id
_entity_poly.type
_entity_poly.pdbx_seq_one_letter_code
_entity_poly.pdbx_strand_id
1 'polypeptide(L)'
;MQNIRIRGARTHNLKNIDLDLPRDRLIVLTGLSGSGKSSLAFDTIYAEGQRRYVESLSTYARQFLSMMEKPDIDSIEGLSPAISIEQKSTSHNPRSTVGTVTEIYDYLRLLYARAGTPRCPDHHIDLAAQTVSQMVDAVLQHPEGTALMLLAPAIAERKGEHAELIEELQAGGFVRARIDGQVVELDEAPKLDVRRKHTVEAIVDRFKVRPDLGQRLAESFETALRLGQGVARVAYMDDPRRTELVFSDKFACPICNYSLSELEPRLFSFNSPIGACPACDGLGTQDFFDAEKIVANPHLSLAGGAVRGWDRRNAYYFQLIQSLARHTKFDIEAPFEGLPQKIKDLVLFGSDDEQIEFKYLDGKGGTVKRKHTFEGIVRNLERRYKETESATVREELAKYRSSRACPDCRGTRLNRAARNVFVDGKSIPELSSLSVERALVFFGNLKLLGWRGEIAVKIVKEIGDRLGFLGNVGLGYLTLDRSADTLSGGEAQRIRLASQIGSGLVGVMYILDEPSIGLHQRDNQRLLDTLVNLRDLGNTVIVVEHDEDAIRQADHVVDLGPGAGVHGGQIVAQGTAAEVAAYPDSVTGQYLSGRRRIEIPANRHAPNPARMLRVIGATANNLKNVTAEFPLGLLTCVTGVSGSGKSTLINDTLFRAVATQLNHASAGTAHFDRIEGLDYIDRVIEIDQSPIGRTPRSNPATYTGLFAPIREIFAAVPESRARGYETGRFSFNVKGGRCEACQGDGVIKVEMHFLADVYVPCDVCKGKRYNRETLEIRFKGKNIQEILDLTVEDALPFFSAVPTVRPKLQTLLDVGLSYVRLGQSATTLSGGEAQRVKLAKELSKRATGRTLYILDEPTTGLHFADIAQLLVVLQRLRDEGNTVIVIEHNLDVIKTADWVVDLGPEGGDGGGRVIAAGTPELIAANKASYTGHYLRSKLARPAVRKRA
;
A
#
# COMPACT_ATOMS: atom_id res chain seq x y z
N MET A 1 -32.02 -16.93 -20.84
CA MET A 1 -30.92 -17.35 -21.75
C MET A 1 -29.90 -18.14 -20.96
N GLN A 2 -29.48 -19.30 -21.46
CA GLN A 2 -28.50 -20.17 -20.76
C GLN A 2 -27.03 -19.77 -21.05
N ASN A 3 -26.78 -19.00 -22.10
CA ASN A 3 -25.47 -18.60 -22.54
C ASN A 3 -25.35 -17.09 -22.76
N ILE A 4 -24.15 -16.57 -22.55
CA ILE A 4 -23.70 -15.28 -23.05
C ILE A 4 -23.20 -15.50 -24.46
N ARG A 5 -23.83 -14.83 -25.45
CA ARG A 5 -23.48 -14.96 -26.86
C ARG A 5 -22.76 -13.74 -27.36
N ILE A 6 -21.53 -13.90 -27.79
CA ILE A 6 -20.66 -12.85 -28.35
C ILE A 6 -20.53 -13.10 -29.85
N ARG A 7 -20.70 -12.05 -30.65
CA ARG A 7 -20.55 -12.13 -32.12
C ARG A 7 -19.71 -10.98 -32.61
N GLY A 8 -18.72 -11.30 -33.43
CA GLY A 8 -17.90 -10.33 -34.11
C GLY A 8 -17.02 -9.50 -33.22
N ALA A 9 -16.43 -10.05 -32.16
CA ALA A 9 -15.56 -9.27 -31.28
C ALA A 9 -14.21 -8.97 -31.95
N ARG A 10 -13.88 -7.66 -32.07
CA ARG A 10 -12.69 -7.12 -32.76
C ARG A 10 -11.88 -6.15 -31.92
N THR A 11 -12.19 -6.05 -30.64
CA THR A 11 -11.49 -5.13 -29.71
C THR A 11 -9.99 -5.45 -29.66
N HIS A 12 -9.14 -4.45 -29.86
CA HIS A 12 -7.66 -4.55 -29.86
C HIS A 12 -7.14 -5.57 -30.88
N ASN A 13 -6.60 -6.71 -30.41
CA ASN A 13 -6.03 -7.76 -31.25
C ASN A 13 -7.01 -8.91 -31.54
N LEU A 14 -8.26 -8.84 -31.07
CA LEU A 14 -9.26 -9.87 -31.33
C LEU A 14 -9.63 -9.93 -32.82
N LYS A 15 -9.73 -11.13 -33.38
CA LYS A 15 -9.92 -11.39 -34.82
C LYS A 15 -11.33 -11.87 -35.12
N ASN A 16 -12.32 -10.98 -34.95
CA ASN A 16 -13.72 -11.25 -35.24
C ASN A 16 -14.23 -12.53 -34.56
N ILE A 17 -14.10 -12.58 -33.23
CA ILE A 17 -14.42 -13.77 -32.43
C ILE A 17 -15.92 -13.92 -32.27
N ASP A 18 -16.41 -15.14 -32.53
CA ASP A 18 -17.73 -15.64 -32.15
C ASP A 18 -17.57 -16.63 -30.99
N LEU A 19 -18.31 -16.41 -29.88
CA LEU A 19 -18.14 -17.21 -28.67
C LEU A 19 -19.45 -17.33 -27.90
N ASP A 20 -19.78 -18.53 -27.44
CA ASP A 20 -20.89 -18.82 -26.54
C ASP A 20 -20.34 -19.30 -25.19
N LEU A 21 -20.57 -18.51 -24.12
CA LEU A 21 -20.14 -18.82 -22.75
C LEU A 21 -21.35 -19.28 -21.91
N PRO A 22 -21.26 -20.40 -21.19
CA PRO A 22 -22.37 -20.85 -20.31
C PRO A 22 -22.51 -19.91 -19.11
N ARG A 23 -23.73 -19.57 -18.71
CA ARG A 23 -24.01 -18.79 -17.50
C ARG A 23 -23.97 -19.68 -16.26
N ASP A 24 -23.81 -19.03 -15.09
CA ASP A 24 -23.81 -19.68 -13.77
C ASP A 24 -22.75 -20.80 -13.69
N ARG A 25 -21.57 -20.52 -14.28
CA ARG A 25 -20.41 -21.40 -14.36
C ARG A 25 -19.13 -20.65 -14.02
N LEU A 26 -18.12 -21.43 -13.61
CA LEU A 26 -16.73 -20.96 -13.49
C LEU A 26 -16.05 -21.11 -14.85
N ILE A 27 -15.75 -20.00 -15.49
CA ILE A 27 -15.17 -19.92 -16.83
C ILE A 27 -13.74 -19.41 -16.71
N VAL A 28 -12.77 -20.12 -17.24
CA VAL A 28 -11.37 -19.69 -17.29
C VAL A 28 -10.99 -19.31 -18.72
N LEU A 29 -10.51 -18.06 -18.89
CA LEU A 29 -9.90 -17.58 -20.12
C LEU A 29 -8.38 -17.71 -19.97
N THR A 30 -7.76 -18.55 -20.80
CA THR A 30 -6.33 -18.84 -20.75
C THR A 30 -5.65 -18.62 -22.09
N GLY A 31 -4.33 -18.81 -22.18
CA GLY A 31 -3.52 -18.63 -23.39
C GLY A 31 -2.26 -17.80 -23.13
N LEU A 32 -1.41 -17.63 -24.13
CA LEU A 32 -0.14 -16.91 -24.04
C LEU A 32 -0.32 -15.46 -23.57
N SER A 33 0.71 -14.88 -22.96
CA SER A 33 0.74 -13.45 -22.65
C SER A 33 0.55 -12.64 -23.94
N GLY A 34 -0.35 -11.63 -23.93
CA GLY A 34 -0.69 -10.85 -25.12
C GLY A 34 -1.58 -11.55 -26.14
N SER A 35 -2.19 -12.72 -25.84
CA SER A 35 -3.09 -13.43 -26.76
C SER A 35 -4.48 -12.79 -26.92
N GLY A 36 -4.86 -11.80 -26.10
CA GLY A 36 -6.16 -11.10 -26.16
C GLY A 36 -7.13 -11.47 -25.05
N LYS A 37 -6.70 -12.19 -24.01
CA LYS A 37 -7.54 -12.57 -22.85
C LYS A 37 -8.20 -11.38 -22.17
N SER A 38 -7.40 -10.40 -21.76
CA SER A 38 -7.90 -9.20 -21.09
C SER A 38 -8.76 -8.35 -22.01
N SER A 39 -8.43 -8.30 -23.32
CA SER A 39 -9.26 -7.62 -24.32
C SER A 39 -10.65 -8.25 -24.45
N LEU A 40 -10.75 -9.57 -24.34
CA LEU A 40 -12.04 -10.26 -24.34
C LEU A 40 -12.79 -10.08 -23.01
N ALA A 41 -12.11 -10.29 -21.88
CA ALA A 41 -12.73 -10.26 -20.55
C ALA A 41 -13.16 -8.85 -20.14
N PHE A 42 -12.22 -7.90 -20.20
CA PHE A 42 -12.42 -6.55 -19.63
C PHE A 42 -12.86 -5.54 -20.70
N ASP A 43 -12.12 -5.44 -21.79
CA ASP A 43 -12.39 -4.42 -22.82
C ASP A 43 -13.61 -4.79 -23.73
N THR A 44 -14.10 -6.03 -23.66
CA THR A 44 -15.27 -6.47 -24.42
C THR A 44 -16.44 -6.84 -23.51
N ILE A 45 -16.34 -7.92 -22.73
CA ILE A 45 -17.47 -8.45 -21.94
C ILE A 45 -17.83 -7.50 -20.80
N TYR A 46 -16.86 -7.10 -19.98
CA TYR A 46 -17.10 -6.19 -18.86
C TYR A 46 -17.52 -4.80 -19.34
N ALA A 47 -16.80 -4.26 -20.33
CA ALA A 47 -17.08 -2.92 -20.85
C ALA A 47 -18.51 -2.79 -21.37
N GLU A 48 -18.99 -3.78 -22.13
CA GLU A 48 -20.37 -3.76 -22.64
C GLU A 48 -21.40 -4.01 -21.53
N GLY A 49 -21.11 -4.90 -20.58
CA GLY A 49 -21.97 -5.14 -19.41
C GLY A 49 -22.14 -3.89 -18.56
N GLN A 50 -21.04 -3.20 -18.26
CA GLN A 50 -21.03 -1.95 -17.50
C GLN A 50 -21.71 -0.81 -18.28
N ARG A 51 -21.44 -0.69 -19.58
CA ARG A 51 -22.07 0.34 -20.43
C ARG A 51 -23.59 0.21 -20.41
N ARG A 52 -24.13 -0.99 -20.62
CA ARG A 52 -25.58 -1.25 -20.59
C ARG A 52 -26.19 -0.96 -19.22
N TYR A 53 -25.49 -1.33 -18.14
CA TYR A 53 -25.93 -1.04 -16.79
C TYR A 53 -26.01 0.48 -16.56
N VAL A 54 -24.96 1.24 -16.91
CA VAL A 54 -24.94 2.69 -16.79
C VAL A 54 -26.02 3.36 -17.67
N GLU A 55 -26.27 2.86 -18.89
CA GLU A 55 -27.32 3.35 -19.76
C GLU A 55 -28.74 3.14 -19.19
N SER A 56 -28.93 2.10 -18.37
CA SER A 56 -30.20 1.84 -17.70
C SER A 56 -30.50 2.79 -16.54
N LEU A 57 -29.49 3.53 -16.04
CA LEU A 57 -29.62 4.46 -14.94
C LEU A 57 -30.23 5.79 -15.36
N SER A 58 -30.75 6.55 -14.39
CA SER A 58 -31.27 7.90 -14.63
C SER A 58 -30.21 8.84 -15.22
N THR A 59 -30.64 9.86 -15.97
CA THR A 59 -29.74 10.86 -16.56
C THR A 59 -28.86 11.55 -15.51
N TYR A 60 -29.41 11.76 -14.31
CA TYR A 60 -28.68 12.35 -13.19
C TYR A 60 -27.56 11.42 -12.72
N ALA A 61 -27.84 10.13 -12.50
CA ALA A 61 -26.84 9.15 -12.07
C ALA A 61 -25.71 8.96 -13.12
N ARG A 62 -26.07 9.04 -14.42
CA ARG A 62 -25.09 8.94 -15.52
C ARG A 62 -24.06 10.07 -15.56
N GLN A 63 -24.37 11.25 -15.01
CA GLN A 63 -23.43 12.38 -14.94
C GLN A 63 -22.26 12.12 -13.99
N PHE A 64 -22.41 11.21 -13.04
CA PHE A 64 -21.39 10.87 -12.04
C PHE A 64 -20.61 9.59 -12.37
N LEU A 65 -21.00 8.87 -13.43
CA LEU A 65 -20.37 7.62 -13.82
C LEU A 65 -19.66 7.80 -15.17
N SER A 66 -18.40 7.38 -15.25
CA SER A 66 -17.67 7.34 -16.51
C SER A 66 -18.31 6.29 -17.42
N MET A 67 -18.78 6.73 -18.61
CA MET A 67 -19.19 5.79 -19.65
C MET A 67 -17.95 5.11 -20.24
N MET A 68 -17.94 3.79 -20.24
CA MET A 68 -16.93 3.03 -20.97
C MET A 68 -17.11 3.20 -22.48
N GLU A 69 -16.02 3.21 -23.22
CA GLU A 69 -16.08 3.20 -24.69
C GLU A 69 -16.83 1.95 -25.17
N LYS A 70 -17.63 2.11 -26.21
CA LYS A 70 -18.32 0.99 -26.81
C LYS A 70 -17.31 0.04 -27.43
N PRO A 71 -17.25 -1.24 -27.00
CA PRO A 71 -16.34 -2.20 -27.61
C PRO A 71 -16.69 -2.44 -29.09
N ASP A 72 -15.68 -2.78 -29.90
CA ASP A 72 -15.88 -3.17 -31.30
C ASP A 72 -16.41 -4.60 -31.40
N ILE A 73 -17.75 -4.70 -31.39
CA ILE A 73 -18.50 -5.97 -31.47
C ILE A 73 -19.74 -5.80 -32.35
N ASP A 74 -20.16 -6.88 -32.99
CA ASP A 74 -21.43 -6.88 -33.72
C ASP A 74 -22.61 -6.97 -32.74
N SER A 75 -22.58 -7.95 -31.84
CA SER A 75 -23.59 -8.10 -30.80
C SER A 75 -23.09 -8.91 -29.61
N ILE A 76 -23.67 -8.65 -28.43
CA ILE A 76 -23.52 -9.48 -27.25
C ILE A 76 -24.85 -9.60 -26.51
N GLU A 77 -25.23 -10.83 -26.18
CA GLU A 77 -26.52 -11.13 -25.54
C GLU A 77 -26.32 -11.94 -24.26
N GLY A 78 -27.28 -11.92 -23.36
CA GLY A 78 -27.28 -12.72 -22.14
C GLY A 78 -26.38 -12.20 -21.02
N LEU A 79 -25.90 -10.95 -21.09
CA LEU A 79 -25.10 -10.32 -20.02
C LEU A 79 -25.94 -10.13 -18.75
N SER A 80 -25.33 -10.44 -17.61
CA SER A 80 -25.77 -10.01 -16.27
C SER A 80 -25.04 -8.72 -15.86
N PRO A 81 -25.48 -8.00 -14.80
CA PRO A 81 -24.68 -6.94 -14.22
C PRO A 81 -23.28 -7.43 -13.92
N ALA A 82 -22.27 -6.68 -14.35
CA ALA A 82 -20.88 -7.12 -14.31
C ALA A 82 -20.10 -6.40 -13.20
N ILE A 83 -19.29 -7.16 -12.47
CA ILE A 83 -18.36 -6.67 -11.44
C ILE A 83 -16.94 -7.06 -11.87
N SER A 84 -16.07 -6.08 -12.02
CA SER A 84 -14.66 -6.28 -12.36
C SER A 84 -13.79 -6.22 -11.11
N ILE A 85 -12.87 -7.16 -10.99
CA ILE A 85 -11.87 -7.21 -9.93
C ILE A 85 -10.48 -7.27 -10.57
N GLU A 86 -9.99 -6.08 -10.95
CA GLU A 86 -8.70 -5.92 -11.60
C GLU A 86 -7.55 -5.74 -10.60
N GLN A 87 -6.34 -6.03 -11.06
CA GLN A 87 -5.12 -5.90 -10.26
C GLN A 87 -4.62 -4.45 -10.12
N LYS A 88 -4.95 -3.56 -11.07
CA LYS A 88 -4.30 -2.26 -11.28
C LYS A 88 -4.60 -1.13 -10.31
N SER A 89 -5.53 -1.24 -9.38
CA SER A 89 -5.93 -0.08 -8.57
C SER A 89 -5.73 -0.31 -7.07
N THR A 90 -4.50 -0.15 -6.58
CA THR A 90 -4.27 0.16 -5.17
C THR A 90 -4.71 1.60 -4.92
N SER A 91 -5.57 1.81 -3.92
CA SER A 91 -5.90 3.16 -3.47
C SER A 91 -4.64 3.81 -2.92
N HIS A 92 -4.21 4.91 -3.50
CA HIS A 92 -3.09 5.71 -2.98
C HIS A 92 -3.54 6.66 -1.85
N ASN A 93 -4.76 6.49 -1.33
CA ASN A 93 -5.24 7.28 -0.22
C ASN A 93 -4.62 6.76 1.09
N PRO A 94 -3.76 7.55 1.78
CA PRO A 94 -3.08 7.12 3.00
C PRO A 94 -4.04 6.91 4.19
N ARG A 95 -5.29 7.33 4.04
CA ARG A 95 -6.35 7.09 5.04
C ARG A 95 -7.10 5.78 4.85
N SER A 96 -6.88 5.08 3.73
CA SER A 96 -7.49 3.77 3.49
C SER A 96 -6.71 2.68 4.20
N THR A 97 -7.41 1.82 4.93
CA THR A 97 -6.85 0.63 5.59
C THR A 97 -7.60 -0.62 5.16
N VAL A 98 -7.05 -1.81 5.43
CA VAL A 98 -7.77 -3.07 5.22
C VAL A 98 -9.15 -3.02 5.86
N GLY A 99 -9.23 -2.59 7.12
CA GLY A 99 -10.51 -2.48 7.84
C GLY A 99 -11.53 -1.54 7.20
N THR A 100 -11.09 -0.40 6.62
CA THR A 100 -12.00 0.54 5.96
C THR A 100 -12.44 0.09 4.58
N VAL A 101 -11.56 -0.55 3.82
CA VAL A 101 -11.88 -1.07 2.47
C VAL A 101 -12.86 -2.26 2.56
N THR A 102 -12.78 -3.04 3.63
CA THR A 102 -13.67 -4.19 3.89
C THR A 102 -14.93 -3.84 4.68
N GLU A 103 -15.12 -2.56 5.01
CA GLU A 103 -16.22 -2.05 5.86
C GLU A 103 -16.20 -2.62 7.30
N ILE A 104 -15.28 -3.51 7.64
CA ILE A 104 -15.17 -4.07 9.00
C ILE A 104 -14.98 -2.96 10.02
N TYR A 105 -14.21 -1.92 9.67
CA TYR A 105 -13.98 -0.80 10.56
C TYR A 105 -15.24 0.00 10.88
N ASP A 106 -16.21 0.05 9.96
CA ASP A 106 -17.50 0.71 10.19
C ASP A 106 -18.34 -0.05 11.21
N TYR A 107 -18.35 -1.39 11.14
CA TYR A 107 -18.98 -2.23 12.15
C TYR A 107 -18.25 -2.15 13.51
N LEU A 108 -16.91 -2.05 13.51
CA LEU A 108 -16.17 -1.83 14.75
C LEU A 108 -16.56 -0.51 15.40
N ARG A 109 -16.62 0.58 14.65
CA ARG A 109 -17.06 1.89 15.17
C ARG A 109 -18.46 1.80 15.77
N LEU A 110 -19.37 1.08 15.12
CA LEU A 110 -20.73 0.87 15.62
C LEU A 110 -20.72 0.03 16.91
N LEU A 111 -19.93 -1.04 16.95
CA LEU A 111 -19.82 -1.89 18.14
C LEU A 111 -19.30 -1.10 19.35
N TYR A 112 -18.24 -0.30 19.17
CA TYR A 112 -17.66 0.50 20.25
C TYR A 112 -18.57 1.64 20.69
N ALA A 113 -19.33 2.24 19.78
CA ALA A 113 -20.29 3.26 20.12
C ALA A 113 -21.49 2.72 20.91
N ARG A 114 -21.88 1.47 20.66
CA ARG A 114 -23.09 0.87 21.29
C ARG A 114 -22.79 -0.04 22.47
N ALA A 115 -21.68 -0.73 22.47
CA ALA A 115 -21.34 -1.72 23.50
C ALA A 115 -20.03 -1.40 24.26
N GLY A 116 -19.30 -0.37 23.86
CA GLY A 116 -18.02 0.01 24.46
C GLY A 116 -18.16 0.59 25.87
N THR A 117 -17.13 0.38 26.68
CA THR A 117 -16.98 0.98 28.01
C THR A 117 -15.87 2.03 27.94
N PRO A 118 -16.19 3.32 28.09
CA PRO A 118 -15.18 4.36 28.12
C PRO A 118 -14.43 4.35 29.44
N ARG A 119 -13.14 4.65 29.41
CA ARG A 119 -12.27 4.79 30.58
C ARG A 119 -11.63 6.16 30.64
N CYS A 120 -11.36 6.61 31.84
CA CYS A 120 -10.59 7.82 32.04
C CYS A 120 -9.14 7.61 31.54
N PRO A 121 -8.64 8.46 30.63
CA PRO A 121 -7.28 8.32 30.10
C PRO A 121 -6.17 8.48 31.16
N ASP A 122 -6.43 9.15 32.28
CA ASP A 122 -5.45 9.44 33.33
C ASP A 122 -5.56 8.47 34.51
N HIS A 123 -6.78 8.04 34.85
CA HIS A 123 -7.04 7.23 36.05
C HIS A 123 -7.44 5.77 35.71
N HIS A 124 -7.67 5.46 34.44
CA HIS A 124 -8.02 4.11 33.92
C HIS A 124 -9.28 3.48 34.58
N ILE A 125 -10.13 4.29 35.20
CA ILE A 125 -11.42 3.85 35.73
C ILE A 125 -12.50 3.88 34.66
N ASP A 126 -13.45 2.96 34.76
CA ASP A 126 -14.60 2.90 33.86
C ASP A 126 -15.51 4.12 34.12
N LEU A 127 -15.93 4.77 33.03
CA LEU A 127 -16.85 5.90 33.07
C LEU A 127 -18.25 5.39 32.79
N ALA A 128 -19.19 5.73 33.69
CA ALA A 128 -20.60 5.33 33.51
C ALA A 128 -21.48 6.59 33.52
N ALA A 129 -22.43 6.64 32.62
CA ALA A 129 -23.53 7.61 32.67
C ALA A 129 -24.65 7.03 33.51
N GLN A 130 -25.19 7.81 34.41
CA GLN A 130 -26.29 7.45 35.31
C GLN A 130 -27.52 8.27 34.96
N THR A 131 -28.70 7.67 35.04
CA THR A 131 -29.95 8.42 34.95
C THR A 131 -30.20 9.14 36.27
N VAL A 132 -30.94 10.25 36.21
CA VAL A 132 -31.35 10.99 37.44
C VAL A 132 -32.04 10.08 38.44
N SER A 133 -32.89 9.17 38.01
CA SER A 133 -33.53 8.18 38.87
C SER A 133 -32.52 7.29 39.60
N GLN A 134 -31.50 6.79 38.92
CA GLN A 134 -30.42 5.99 39.52
C GLN A 134 -29.62 6.77 40.55
N MET A 135 -29.38 8.06 40.27
CA MET A 135 -28.65 8.96 41.19
C MET A 135 -29.49 9.18 42.49
N VAL A 136 -30.78 9.43 42.32
CA VAL A 136 -31.73 9.57 43.45
C VAL A 136 -31.81 8.28 44.28
N ASP A 137 -31.95 7.13 43.61
CA ASP A 137 -32.03 5.84 44.29
C ASP A 137 -30.75 5.56 45.10
N ALA A 138 -29.57 5.86 44.51
CA ALA A 138 -28.30 5.71 45.22
C ALA A 138 -28.20 6.58 46.48
N VAL A 139 -28.69 7.81 46.43
CA VAL A 139 -28.73 8.71 47.59
C VAL A 139 -29.71 8.23 48.64
N LEU A 140 -30.88 7.76 48.23
CA LEU A 140 -31.92 7.25 49.14
C LEU A 140 -31.58 5.92 49.81
N GLN A 141 -30.58 5.18 49.30
CA GLN A 141 -30.04 3.97 49.96
C GLN A 141 -29.25 4.26 51.23
N HIS A 142 -28.93 5.52 51.51
CA HIS A 142 -28.21 5.89 52.71
C HIS A 142 -29.19 5.85 53.92
N PRO A 143 -28.66 5.64 55.14
CA PRO A 143 -29.50 5.63 56.36
C PRO A 143 -30.34 6.89 56.52
N GLU A 144 -31.58 6.72 56.91
CA GLU A 144 -32.48 7.85 57.18
C GLU A 144 -31.86 8.82 58.19
N GLY A 145 -31.99 10.11 57.92
CA GLY A 145 -31.40 11.16 58.77
C GLY A 145 -29.96 11.59 58.40
N THR A 146 -29.27 10.88 57.48
CA THR A 146 -27.95 11.28 57.02
C THR A 146 -28.03 12.68 56.42
N ALA A 147 -27.19 13.60 56.87
CA ALA A 147 -27.15 14.98 56.39
C ALA A 147 -26.22 15.09 55.18
N LEU A 148 -26.78 15.41 53.99
CA LEU A 148 -26.09 15.49 52.72
C LEU A 148 -26.26 16.86 52.07
N MET A 149 -25.29 17.27 51.25
CA MET A 149 -25.38 18.43 50.37
C MET A 149 -25.11 18.02 48.92
N LEU A 150 -25.95 18.49 48.01
CA LEU A 150 -25.80 18.30 46.58
C LEU A 150 -25.06 19.51 45.99
N LEU A 151 -23.97 19.25 45.31
CA LEU A 151 -23.02 20.19 44.75
C LEU A 151 -22.97 20.11 43.24
N ALA A 152 -22.94 21.27 42.58
CA ALA A 152 -22.67 21.37 41.14
C ALA A 152 -21.29 21.96 40.91
N PRO A 153 -20.30 21.20 40.41
CA PRO A 153 -18.95 21.73 40.15
C PRO A 153 -18.99 22.65 38.93
N ALA A 154 -19.06 23.97 39.16
CA ALA A 154 -19.07 24.99 38.12
C ALA A 154 -17.66 25.20 37.52
N ILE A 155 -16.66 25.18 38.40
CA ILE A 155 -15.23 25.23 38.00
C ILE A 155 -14.44 24.24 38.87
N ALA A 156 -13.52 23.51 38.24
CA ALA A 156 -12.59 22.61 38.90
C ALA A 156 -11.15 22.95 38.50
N GLU A 157 -10.28 23.22 39.48
CA GLU A 157 -8.85 23.47 39.37
C GLU A 157 -8.45 24.47 38.26
N ARG A 158 -9.19 25.56 38.06
CA ARG A 158 -8.86 26.60 37.10
C ARG A 158 -8.28 27.85 37.75
N LYS A 159 -7.28 28.47 37.10
CA LYS A 159 -6.74 29.76 37.46
C LYS A 159 -7.69 30.90 37.10
N GLY A 160 -7.84 31.88 37.94
CA GLY A 160 -8.66 33.08 37.65
C GLY A 160 -9.37 33.62 38.91
N GLU A 161 -9.86 34.85 38.85
CA GLU A 161 -10.66 35.48 39.93
C GLU A 161 -12.09 34.93 39.94
N HIS A 162 -12.60 34.42 38.84
CA HIS A 162 -13.93 33.85 38.64
C HIS A 162 -15.09 34.71 39.16
N ALA A 163 -14.93 36.04 39.19
CA ALA A 163 -15.92 36.99 39.73
C ALA A 163 -17.26 36.91 38.95
N GLU A 164 -17.19 36.86 37.61
CA GLU A 164 -18.37 36.75 36.74
C GLU A 164 -19.18 35.50 37.03
N LEU A 165 -18.52 34.34 37.29
CA LEU A 165 -19.21 33.11 37.66
C LEU A 165 -19.92 33.23 38.99
N ILE A 166 -19.31 33.87 40.00
CA ILE A 166 -19.91 34.09 41.30
C ILE A 166 -21.16 34.96 41.14
N GLU A 167 -21.09 36.01 40.32
CA GLU A 167 -22.23 36.88 40.02
C GLU A 167 -23.35 36.10 39.27
N GLU A 168 -22.97 35.25 38.30
CA GLU A 168 -23.93 34.37 37.60
C GLU A 168 -24.65 33.41 38.54
N LEU A 169 -23.94 32.81 39.49
CA LEU A 169 -24.53 31.93 40.50
C LEU A 169 -25.48 32.68 41.42
N GLN A 170 -25.13 33.90 41.82
CA GLN A 170 -26.00 34.77 42.60
C GLN A 170 -27.27 35.16 41.82
N ALA A 171 -27.12 35.56 40.56
CA ALA A 171 -28.24 35.89 39.68
C ALA A 171 -29.13 34.68 39.41
N GLY A 172 -28.55 33.44 39.38
CA GLY A 172 -29.26 32.18 39.30
C GLY A 172 -30.00 31.76 40.57
N GLY A 173 -29.95 32.57 41.64
CA GLY A 173 -30.69 32.34 42.90
C GLY A 173 -29.97 31.40 43.88
N PHE A 174 -28.69 31.07 43.65
CA PHE A 174 -27.90 30.28 44.62
C PHE A 174 -27.42 31.16 45.77
N VAL A 175 -27.54 30.68 47.00
CA VAL A 175 -27.17 31.41 48.20
C VAL A 175 -25.73 31.03 48.64
N ARG A 176 -25.30 29.81 48.40
CA ARG A 176 -24.04 29.27 48.90
C ARG A 176 -23.27 28.54 47.82
N ALA A 177 -21.93 28.59 47.94
CA ALA A 177 -21.04 27.76 47.18
C ALA A 177 -19.96 27.15 48.11
N ARG A 178 -19.38 26.05 47.67
CA ARG A 178 -18.16 25.50 48.22
C ARG A 178 -16.98 25.98 47.36
N ILE A 179 -16.10 26.81 47.91
CA ILE A 179 -14.91 27.33 47.25
C ILE A 179 -13.70 26.73 47.94
N ASP A 180 -12.87 26.03 47.17
CA ASP A 180 -11.65 25.35 47.65
C ASP A 180 -11.90 24.48 48.92
N GLY A 181 -13.04 23.81 48.96
CA GLY A 181 -13.47 22.92 50.02
C GLY A 181 -14.20 23.62 51.19
N GLN A 182 -14.26 24.96 51.22
CA GLN A 182 -14.94 25.71 52.27
C GLN A 182 -16.32 26.20 51.79
N VAL A 183 -17.33 25.97 52.59
CA VAL A 183 -18.69 26.49 52.33
C VAL A 183 -18.75 27.95 52.69
N VAL A 184 -19.11 28.80 51.72
CA VAL A 184 -19.24 30.26 51.90
C VAL A 184 -20.60 30.74 51.40
N GLU A 185 -21.12 31.83 51.96
CA GLU A 185 -22.28 32.52 51.35
C GLU A 185 -21.77 33.34 50.17
N LEU A 186 -22.50 33.27 49.05
CA LEU A 186 -22.05 33.93 47.81
C LEU A 186 -22.00 35.44 47.96
N ASP A 187 -22.83 36.03 48.80
CA ASP A 187 -22.79 37.48 49.09
C ASP A 187 -21.51 37.92 49.86
N GLU A 188 -20.85 36.98 50.54
CA GLU A 188 -19.61 37.19 51.31
C GLU A 188 -18.43 36.45 50.69
N ALA A 189 -18.55 36.03 49.39
CA ALA A 189 -17.53 35.25 48.71
C ALA A 189 -16.18 36.02 48.68
N PRO A 190 -15.07 35.37 49.06
CA PRO A 190 -13.74 36.01 49.03
C PRO A 190 -13.28 36.24 47.58
N LYS A 191 -12.55 37.33 47.34
CA LYS A 191 -11.86 37.54 46.06
C LYS A 191 -10.79 36.47 45.90
N LEU A 192 -10.88 35.74 44.77
CA LEU A 192 -10.00 34.64 44.44
C LEU A 192 -8.69 35.14 43.83
N ASP A 193 -7.59 34.46 44.10
CA ASP A 193 -6.26 34.82 43.58
C ASP A 193 -6.12 34.36 42.13
N VAL A 194 -5.94 35.28 41.17
CA VAL A 194 -5.75 35.00 39.71
C VAL A 194 -4.65 33.97 39.42
N ARG A 195 -3.64 33.87 40.31
CA ARG A 195 -2.46 33.00 40.09
C ARG A 195 -2.64 31.60 40.63
N ARG A 196 -3.65 31.37 41.47
CA ARG A 196 -3.96 30.06 42.05
C ARG A 196 -5.06 29.35 41.27
N LYS A 197 -5.07 28.03 41.38
CA LYS A 197 -6.17 27.21 40.85
C LYS A 197 -7.24 27.17 41.92
N HIS A 198 -8.48 27.41 41.53
CA HIS A 198 -9.66 27.38 42.39
C HIS A 198 -10.66 26.34 41.90
N THR A 199 -11.41 25.79 42.84
CA THR A 199 -12.57 24.93 42.60
C THR A 199 -13.78 25.61 43.20
N VAL A 200 -14.80 25.88 42.39
CA VAL A 200 -16.04 26.53 42.77
C VAL A 200 -17.18 25.57 42.45
N GLU A 201 -17.94 25.19 43.51
CA GLU A 201 -19.07 24.28 43.42
C GLU A 201 -20.31 24.95 44.01
N ALA A 202 -21.36 25.11 43.20
CA ALA A 202 -22.61 25.66 43.70
C ALA A 202 -23.32 24.62 44.59
N ILE A 203 -23.81 25.04 45.75
CA ILE A 203 -24.64 24.20 46.62
C ILE A 203 -26.09 24.30 46.13
N VAL A 204 -26.54 23.22 45.46
CA VAL A 204 -27.88 23.19 44.87
C VAL A 204 -28.92 22.81 45.91
N ASP A 205 -28.64 21.83 46.77
CA ASP A 205 -29.57 21.41 47.82
C ASP A 205 -28.83 20.91 49.08
N ARG A 206 -29.47 21.06 50.24
CA ARG A 206 -29.04 20.53 51.54
C ARG A 206 -30.19 19.81 52.19
N PHE A 207 -30.03 18.53 52.45
CA PHE A 207 -31.15 17.70 52.94
C PHE A 207 -30.66 16.64 53.93
N LYS A 208 -31.62 16.09 54.67
CA LYS A 208 -31.44 14.83 55.41
C LYS A 208 -32.20 13.74 54.66
N VAL A 209 -31.57 12.58 54.48
CA VAL A 209 -32.15 11.47 53.74
C VAL A 209 -33.49 11.07 54.40
N ARG A 210 -34.55 11.05 53.59
CA ARG A 210 -35.87 10.57 53.89
C ARG A 210 -36.53 9.95 52.67
N PRO A 211 -37.43 8.96 52.83
CA PRO A 211 -38.05 8.27 51.67
C PRO A 211 -38.93 9.17 50.78
N ASP A 212 -39.45 10.29 51.33
CA ASP A 212 -40.33 11.22 50.60
C ASP A 212 -39.63 12.25 49.72
N LEU A 213 -38.30 12.23 49.67
CA LEU A 213 -37.51 13.25 48.95
C LEU A 213 -37.29 12.94 47.44
N GLY A 214 -37.79 11.84 46.92
CA GLY A 214 -37.47 11.38 45.54
C GLY A 214 -37.69 12.43 44.46
N GLN A 215 -38.85 13.08 44.44
CA GLN A 215 -39.16 14.12 43.44
C GLN A 215 -38.29 15.34 43.58
N ARG A 216 -38.12 15.86 44.82
CA ARG A 216 -37.27 17.02 45.08
C ARG A 216 -35.83 16.76 44.70
N LEU A 217 -35.32 15.59 45.05
CA LEU A 217 -33.94 15.22 44.67
C LEU A 217 -33.77 15.12 43.17
N ALA A 218 -34.74 14.62 42.41
CA ALA A 218 -34.68 14.57 40.96
C ALA A 218 -34.55 15.97 40.35
N GLU A 219 -35.38 16.92 40.77
CA GLU A 219 -35.33 18.34 40.35
C GLU A 219 -34.01 18.99 40.73
N SER A 220 -33.50 18.69 41.92
CA SER A 220 -32.20 19.17 42.40
C SER A 220 -31.04 18.58 41.60
N PHE A 221 -31.07 17.29 41.28
CA PHE A 221 -30.07 16.65 40.43
C PHE A 221 -30.07 17.20 39.00
N GLU A 222 -31.24 17.41 38.37
CA GLU A 222 -31.35 18.05 37.07
C GLU A 222 -30.70 19.43 37.04
N THR A 223 -30.94 20.23 38.12
CA THR A 223 -30.32 21.55 38.29
C THR A 223 -28.81 21.43 38.48
N ALA A 224 -28.34 20.48 39.32
CA ALA A 224 -26.93 20.27 39.58
C ALA A 224 -26.19 19.80 38.33
N LEU A 225 -26.75 18.86 37.56
CA LEU A 225 -26.18 18.35 36.32
C LEU A 225 -26.09 19.44 35.25
N ARG A 226 -27.11 20.29 35.10
CA ARG A 226 -27.09 21.41 34.17
C ARG A 226 -25.98 22.42 34.49
N LEU A 227 -25.79 22.80 35.77
CA LEU A 227 -24.74 23.72 36.19
C LEU A 227 -23.36 23.09 36.16
N GLY A 228 -23.24 21.83 36.60
CA GLY A 228 -21.99 21.08 36.64
C GLY A 228 -21.62 20.44 35.31
N GLN A 229 -22.28 20.84 34.19
CA GLN A 229 -22.03 20.33 32.86
C GLN A 229 -22.10 18.79 32.77
N GLY A 230 -23.06 18.21 33.47
CA GLY A 230 -23.32 16.76 33.50
C GLY A 230 -22.65 16.04 34.68
N VAL A 231 -22.11 16.74 35.64
CA VAL A 231 -21.53 16.19 36.89
C VAL A 231 -22.21 16.80 38.10
N ALA A 232 -22.58 15.96 39.08
CA ALA A 232 -23.08 16.35 40.39
C ALA A 232 -22.29 15.60 41.47
N ARG A 233 -22.10 16.24 42.62
CA ARG A 233 -21.44 15.64 43.78
C ARG A 233 -22.35 15.67 44.99
N VAL A 234 -22.29 14.63 45.81
CA VAL A 234 -23.00 14.61 47.08
C VAL A 234 -21.98 14.44 48.20
N ALA A 235 -21.87 15.47 49.03
CA ALA A 235 -20.96 15.51 50.15
C ALA A 235 -21.71 15.29 51.47
N TYR A 236 -21.02 14.69 52.46
CA TYR A 236 -21.54 14.50 53.81
C TYR A 236 -21.33 15.75 54.64
N MET A 237 -22.38 16.26 55.23
CA MET A 237 -22.31 17.50 56.04
C MET A 237 -21.72 17.26 57.42
N ASP A 238 -21.90 16.06 57.97
CA ASP A 238 -21.49 15.69 59.33
C ASP A 238 -20.05 15.13 59.36
N ASP A 239 -19.50 14.70 58.23
CA ASP A 239 -18.13 14.18 58.12
C ASP A 239 -17.46 14.59 56.80
N PRO A 240 -16.76 15.71 56.75
CA PRO A 240 -16.07 16.20 55.55
C PRO A 240 -14.94 15.30 55.05
N ARG A 241 -14.49 14.31 55.85
CA ARG A 241 -13.42 13.36 55.46
C ARG A 241 -13.96 12.13 54.72
N ARG A 242 -15.30 11.93 54.73
CA ARG A 242 -15.92 10.81 54.06
C ARG A 242 -15.91 11.04 52.58
N THR A 243 -15.58 10.00 51.81
CA THR A 243 -15.55 10.03 50.34
C THR A 243 -16.87 10.51 49.79
N GLU A 244 -16.87 11.57 49.00
CA GLU A 244 -18.03 12.12 48.31
C GLU A 244 -18.54 11.15 47.25
N LEU A 245 -19.84 11.16 47.01
CA LEU A 245 -20.47 10.45 45.91
C LEU A 245 -20.44 11.37 44.68
N VAL A 246 -19.93 10.86 43.57
CA VAL A 246 -19.91 11.59 42.32
C VAL A 246 -20.86 10.91 41.34
N PHE A 247 -21.78 11.69 40.79
CA PHE A 247 -22.78 11.29 39.85
C PHE A 247 -22.58 12.02 38.53
N SER A 248 -22.90 11.38 37.42
CA SER A 248 -22.82 12.03 36.11
C SER A 248 -23.87 11.44 35.13
N ASP A 249 -24.55 12.34 34.41
CA ASP A 249 -25.39 11.98 33.29
C ASP A 249 -24.60 11.76 31.99
N LYS A 250 -23.27 12.06 32.03
CA LYS A 250 -22.27 11.83 31.00
C LYS A 250 -21.24 10.83 31.51
N PHE A 251 -20.43 10.33 30.56
CA PHE A 251 -19.26 9.50 30.89
C PHE A 251 -18.16 10.38 31.52
N ALA A 252 -18.24 10.67 32.82
CA ALA A 252 -17.29 11.55 33.48
C ALA A 252 -16.45 10.83 34.55
N CYS A 253 -15.20 11.27 34.68
CA CYS A 253 -14.27 10.77 35.68
C CYS A 253 -14.51 11.51 37.03
N PRO A 254 -14.79 10.79 38.16
CA PRO A 254 -15.01 11.41 39.42
C PRO A 254 -13.76 12.07 40.02
N ILE A 255 -12.55 11.76 39.51
CA ILE A 255 -11.28 12.27 40.05
C ILE A 255 -10.84 13.56 39.34
N CYS A 256 -10.82 13.55 37.97
CA CYS A 256 -10.29 14.69 37.21
C CYS A 256 -11.32 15.43 36.35
N ASN A 257 -12.59 15.07 36.45
CA ASN A 257 -13.69 15.67 35.70
C ASN A 257 -13.53 15.52 34.15
N TYR A 258 -12.62 14.64 33.69
CA TYR A 258 -12.59 14.28 32.29
C TYR A 258 -13.95 13.68 31.89
N SER A 259 -14.60 14.22 30.86
CA SER A 259 -15.92 13.77 30.46
C SER A 259 -16.01 13.53 28.96
N LEU A 260 -16.80 12.54 28.58
CA LEU A 260 -17.23 12.27 27.22
C LEU A 260 -18.73 12.56 27.12
N SER A 261 -19.14 13.35 26.12
CA SER A 261 -20.54 13.73 25.95
C SER A 261 -21.38 12.52 25.51
N GLU A 262 -20.95 11.83 24.47
CA GLU A 262 -21.61 10.66 23.92
C GLU A 262 -20.63 9.72 23.21
N LEU A 263 -20.96 8.43 23.12
CA LEU A 263 -20.25 7.47 22.32
C LEU A 263 -20.91 7.36 20.94
N GLU A 264 -20.51 8.25 20.03
CA GLU A 264 -20.97 8.21 18.64
C GLU A 264 -19.99 7.43 17.73
N PRO A 265 -20.46 6.79 16.65
CA PRO A 265 -19.56 6.15 15.69
C PRO A 265 -18.52 7.11 15.07
N ARG A 266 -18.81 8.43 15.01
CA ARG A 266 -17.89 9.45 14.53
C ARG A 266 -16.67 9.64 15.42
N LEU A 267 -16.80 9.41 16.71
CA LEU A 267 -15.70 9.45 17.68
C LEU A 267 -14.59 8.45 17.34
N PHE A 268 -14.96 7.31 16.74
CA PHE A 268 -14.04 6.23 16.36
C PHE A 268 -13.57 6.30 14.91
N SER A 269 -13.88 7.38 14.20
CA SER A 269 -13.45 7.59 12.82
C SER A 269 -12.22 8.49 12.75
N PHE A 270 -11.12 7.94 12.26
CA PHE A 270 -9.94 8.77 11.99
C PHE A 270 -10.07 9.64 10.72
N ASN A 271 -11.17 9.50 9.96
CA ASN A 271 -11.54 10.38 8.86
C ASN A 271 -12.46 11.53 9.30
N SER A 272 -12.91 11.52 10.56
CA SER A 272 -13.71 12.59 11.15
C SER A 272 -12.86 13.44 12.07
N PRO A 273 -12.98 14.78 12.04
CA PRO A 273 -12.26 15.67 12.97
C PRO A 273 -12.54 15.35 14.45
N ILE A 274 -13.73 14.79 14.77
CA ILE A 274 -14.13 14.42 16.14
C ILE A 274 -13.30 13.24 16.65
N GLY A 275 -12.93 12.29 15.79
CA GLY A 275 -12.24 11.07 16.18
C GLY A 275 -10.76 11.05 15.83
N ALA A 276 -10.35 11.85 14.85
CA ALA A 276 -8.97 11.88 14.36
C ALA A 276 -7.99 12.42 15.44
N CYS A 277 -6.78 11.91 15.43
CA CYS A 277 -5.69 12.52 16.19
C CYS A 277 -5.38 13.91 15.63
N PRO A 278 -5.43 14.99 16.45
CA PRO A 278 -5.24 16.36 15.97
C PRO A 278 -3.81 16.64 15.49
N ALA A 279 -2.82 15.88 15.97
CA ALA A 279 -1.42 16.08 15.59
C ALA A 279 -1.06 15.52 14.21
N CYS A 280 -1.81 14.54 13.70
CA CYS A 280 -1.57 13.92 12.40
C CYS A 280 -2.82 13.86 11.51
N ASP A 281 -3.89 14.55 11.88
CA ASP A 281 -5.17 14.57 11.15
C ASP A 281 -5.68 13.16 10.76
N GLY A 282 -5.47 12.18 11.65
CA GLY A 282 -5.90 10.81 11.43
C GLY A 282 -5.00 9.98 10.48
N LEU A 283 -3.86 10.49 10.07
CA LEU A 283 -2.91 9.75 9.21
C LEU A 283 -2.14 8.65 9.98
N GLY A 284 -1.95 8.84 11.29
CA GLY A 284 -1.13 7.93 12.11
C GLY A 284 0.37 8.15 11.97
N THR A 285 0.80 8.85 10.94
CA THR A 285 2.19 9.15 10.64
C THR A 285 2.40 10.66 10.47
N GLN A 286 3.64 11.09 10.65
CA GLN A 286 4.08 12.43 10.33
C GLN A 286 5.29 12.36 9.41
N ASP A 287 5.22 13.09 8.31
CA ASP A 287 6.34 13.25 7.41
C ASP A 287 7.26 14.35 7.92
N PHE A 288 8.54 14.10 7.87
CA PHE A 288 9.59 15.04 8.27
C PHE A 288 10.76 14.98 7.29
N PHE A 289 11.53 16.06 7.22
CA PHE A 289 12.78 16.06 6.45
C PHE A 289 13.85 15.33 7.25
N ASP A 290 14.38 14.27 6.65
CA ASP A 290 15.27 13.33 7.30
C ASP A 290 16.74 13.77 7.12
N ALA A 291 17.40 14.04 8.22
CA ALA A 291 18.80 14.46 8.23
C ALA A 291 19.73 13.42 7.57
N GLU A 292 19.43 12.13 7.70
CA GLU A 292 20.22 11.07 7.07
C GLU A 292 20.08 11.07 5.54
N LYS A 293 18.89 11.39 5.03
CA LYS A 293 18.65 11.54 3.59
C LYS A 293 19.23 12.83 3.03
N ILE A 294 19.24 13.90 3.82
CA ILE A 294 19.81 15.21 3.46
C ILE A 294 21.33 15.10 3.33
N VAL A 295 21.97 14.43 4.27
CA VAL A 295 23.41 14.15 4.23
C VAL A 295 23.65 12.87 3.41
N ALA A 296 23.61 13.02 2.08
CA ALA A 296 23.69 11.87 1.18
C ALA A 296 25.03 11.13 1.24
N ASN A 297 26.12 11.84 1.55
CA ASN A 297 27.48 11.29 1.60
C ASN A 297 28.24 11.81 2.82
N PRO A 298 28.10 11.21 4.01
CA PRO A 298 28.74 11.70 5.23
C PRO A 298 30.28 11.65 5.22
N HIS A 299 30.88 10.80 4.36
CA HIS A 299 32.32 10.71 4.17
C HIS A 299 32.90 11.90 3.36
N LEU A 300 32.05 12.65 2.66
CA LEU A 300 32.47 13.87 1.97
C LEU A 300 32.41 15.08 2.91
N SER A 301 33.21 16.12 2.58
CA SER A 301 33.09 17.40 3.24
C SER A 301 31.85 18.18 2.78
N LEU A 302 31.44 19.20 3.52
CA LEU A 302 30.36 20.11 3.10
C LEU A 302 30.72 20.80 1.77
N ALA A 303 32.00 21.20 1.57
CA ALA A 303 32.46 21.75 0.33
C ALA A 303 32.47 20.74 -0.81
N GLY A 304 32.73 19.48 -0.51
CA GLY A 304 32.76 18.34 -1.45
C GLY A 304 31.42 17.79 -1.83
N GLY A 305 30.34 18.19 -1.14
CA GLY A 305 28.97 17.78 -1.48
C GLY A 305 28.36 16.71 -0.55
N ALA A 306 28.73 16.68 0.72
CA ALA A 306 28.07 15.88 1.75
C ALA A 306 26.55 16.12 1.73
N VAL A 307 26.15 17.39 1.53
CA VAL A 307 24.75 17.80 1.29
C VAL A 307 24.63 18.38 -0.12
N ARG A 308 23.85 17.73 -0.98
CA ARG A 308 23.64 18.17 -2.37
C ARG A 308 22.97 19.53 -2.43
N GLY A 309 23.54 20.42 -3.27
CA GLY A 309 23.03 21.78 -3.48
C GLY A 309 23.44 22.77 -2.39
N TRP A 310 24.23 22.35 -1.38
CA TRP A 310 24.86 23.20 -0.38
C TRP A 310 26.41 23.18 -0.48
N ASP A 311 26.91 22.76 -1.62
CA ASP A 311 28.31 22.62 -1.96
C ASP A 311 28.80 23.74 -2.93
N ARG A 312 30.06 23.67 -3.34
CA ARG A 312 30.71 24.66 -4.24
C ARG A 312 29.95 24.90 -5.54
N ARG A 313 29.13 23.99 -6.00
CA ARG A 313 28.33 24.12 -7.24
C ARG A 313 27.17 25.10 -7.10
N ASN A 314 26.73 25.39 -5.87
CA ASN A 314 25.72 26.40 -5.59
C ASN A 314 26.32 27.56 -4.78
N ALA A 315 26.72 28.61 -5.48
CA ALA A 315 27.43 29.75 -4.90
C ALA A 315 26.64 30.40 -3.72
N TYR A 316 25.33 30.48 -3.78
CA TYR A 316 24.49 31.10 -2.74
C TYR A 316 24.54 30.32 -1.42
N TYR A 317 24.15 29.04 -1.46
CA TYR A 317 24.12 28.21 -0.25
C TYR A 317 25.54 27.92 0.28
N PHE A 318 26.51 27.76 -0.62
CA PHE A 318 27.89 27.56 -0.19
C PHE A 318 28.48 28.75 0.59
N GLN A 319 28.11 29.97 0.22
CA GLN A 319 28.52 31.18 0.98
C GLN A 319 27.92 31.22 2.39
N LEU A 320 26.67 30.73 2.57
CA LEU A 320 26.10 30.59 3.90
C LEU A 320 26.90 29.61 4.76
N ILE A 321 27.24 28.43 4.20
CA ILE A 321 28.07 27.44 4.90
C ILE A 321 29.47 27.98 5.21
N GLN A 322 30.08 28.71 4.28
CA GLN A 322 31.37 29.37 4.54
C GLN A 322 31.30 30.43 5.66
N SER A 323 30.19 31.16 5.72
CA SER A 323 30.03 32.17 6.76
C SER A 323 29.83 31.51 8.12
N LEU A 324 29.09 30.40 8.16
CA LEU A 324 28.89 29.55 9.33
C LEU A 324 30.24 28.97 9.82
N ALA A 325 31.02 28.40 8.91
CA ALA A 325 32.32 27.82 9.22
C ALA A 325 33.30 28.87 9.80
N ARG A 326 33.27 30.10 9.28
CA ARG A 326 34.08 31.22 9.83
C ARG A 326 33.64 31.61 11.23
N HIS A 327 32.36 31.66 11.49
CA HIS A 327 31.81 32.01 12.79
C HIS A 327 32.13 30.96 13.87
N THR A 328 31.92 29.71 13.58
CA THR A 328 32.10 28.59 14.52
C THR A 328 33.48 27.94 14.46
N LYS A 329 34.34 28.37 13.51
CA LYS A 329 35.75 27.92 13.32
C LYS A 329 35.90 26.44 13.07
N PHE A 330 34.97 25.82 12.33
CA PHE A 330 35.13 24.44 11.87
C PHE A 330 35.74 24.38 10.44
N ASP A 331 36.39 23.28 10.15
CA ASP A 331 36.96 23.03 8.81
C ASP A 331 35.86 22.53 7.84
N ILE A 332 35.58 23.33 6.82
CA ILE A 332 34.60 23.04 5.79
C ILE A 332 35.01 21.89 4.84
N GLU A 333 36.33 21.59 4.80
CA GLU A 333 36.90 20.49 4.00
C GLU A 333 36.98 19.17 4.79
N ALA A 334 36.70 19.18 6.09
CA ALA A 334 36.63 17.94 6.89
C ALA A 334 35.41 17.10 6.52
N PRO A 335 35.53 15.75 6.48
CA PRO A 335 34.39 14.86 6.30
C PRO A 335 33.26 15.19 7.28
N PHE A 336 32.02 15.21 6.78
CA PHE A 336 30.85 15.57 7.61
C PHE A 336 30.72 14.66 8.84
N GLU A 337 30.99 13.37 8.69
CA GLU A 337 30.93 12.40 9.80
C GLU A 337 31.92 12.71 10.93
N GLY A 338 33.08 13.31 10.60
CA GLY A 338 34.09 13.69 11.57
C GLY A 338 33.83 15.03 12.30
N LEU A 339 32.83 15.80 11.86
CA LEU A 339 32.49 17.06 12.54
C LEU A 339 31.90 16.83 13.92
N PRO A 340 32.17 17.73 14.91
CA PRO A 340 31.53 17.69 16.22
C PRO A 340 29.99 17.71 16.10
N GLN A 341 29.27 16.99 16.98
CA GLN A 341 27.81 16.91 16.93
C GLN A 341 27.15 18.30 16.97
N LYS A 342 27.65 19.21 17.78
CA LYS A 342 27.17 20.61 17.87
C LYS A 342 27.23 21.34 16.51
N ILE A 343 28.24 21.06 15.69
CA ILE A 343 28.37 21.65 14.34
C ILE A 343 27.40 20.99 13.37
N LYS A 344 27.24 19.68 13.45
CA LYS A 344 26.23 18.94 12.65
C LYS A 344 24.84 19.47 12.91
N ASP A 345 24.49 19.63 14.20
CA ASP A 345 23.18 20.14 14.62
C ASP A 345 22.96 21.59 14.14
N LEU A 346 23.97 22.44 14.27
CA LEU A 346 23.91 23.81 13.78
C LEU A 346 23.68 23.87 12.25
N VAL A 347 24.40 23.06 11.49
CA VAL A 347 24.25 23.00 10.02
C VAL A 347 22.87 22.49 9.63
N LEU A 348 22.38 21.45 10.29
CA LEU A 348 21.13 20.81 9.93
C LEU A 348 19.90 21.54 10.46
N PHE A 349 19.91 21.95 11.73
CA PHE A 349 18.72 22.47 12.41
C PHE A 349 18.72 23.98 12.67
N GLY A 350 19.90 24.62 12.51
CA GLY A 350 20.04 26.08 12.62
C GLY A 350 20.65 26.56 13.91
N SER A 351 20.78 27.91 14.02
CA SER A 351 21.42 28.60 15.14
C SER A 351 20.47 29.08 16.23
N ASP A 352 19.19 28.67 16.17
CA ASP A 352 18.11 29.17 17.03
C ASP A 352 18.13 30.70 17.17
N ASP A 353 18.44 31.27 18.33
CA ASP A 353 18.49 32.71 18.56
C ASP A 353 19.88 33.36 18.31
N GLU A 354 20.92 32.53 18.02
CA GLU A 354 22.27 33.04 17.78
C GLU A 354 22.36 33.75 16.44
N GLN A 355 22.72 35.02 16.44
CA GLN A 355 22.92 35.85 15.25
C GLN A 355 24.31 35.68 14.66
N ILE A 356 24.37 35.28 13.39
CA ILE A 356 25.59 35.02 12.64
C ILE A 356 25.73 36.05 11.53
N GLU A 357 26.97 36.54 11.28
CA GLU A 357 27.26 37.46 10.19
C GLU A 357 27.42 36.69 8.89
N PHE A 358 26.48 36.82 7.98
CA PHE A 358 26.53 36.23 6.63
C PHE A 358 27.02 37.22 5.59
N LYS A 359 27.83 36.74 4.64
CA LYS A 359 28.24 37.47 3.47
C LYS A 359 27.42 37.02 2.27
N TYR A 360 26.87 37.97 1.53
CA TYR A 360 26.11 37.78 0.32
C TYR A 360 26.78 38.46 -0.86
N LEU A 361 26.81 37.82 -2.03
CA LEU A 361 27.21 38.50 -3.26
C LEU A 361 26.08 39.43 -3.70
N ASP A 362 26.38 40.71 -3.90
CA ASP A 362 25.45 41.61 -4.56
C ASP A 362 25.53 41.38 -6.09
N GLY A 363 24.44 41.67 -6.82
CA GLY A 363 24.37 41.49 -8.27
C GLY A 363 25.38 42.31 -9.09
N LYS A 364 26.22 43.12 -8.42
CA LYS A 364 27.28 43.96 -9.02
C LYS A 364 28.71 43.51 -8.68
N GLY A 365 28.85 42.31 -8.09
CA GLY A 365 30.16 41.73 -7.73
C GLY A 365 30.71 42.21 -6.38
N GLY A 366 29.95 43.01 -5.60
CA GLY A 366 30.25 43.39 -4.24
C GLY A 366 29.78 42.36 -3.22
N THR A 367 30.22 42.51 -1.95
CA THR A 367 29.80 41.65 -0.84
C THR A 367 29.05 42.49 0.21
N VAL A 368 27.79 42.09 0.50
CA VAL A 368 26.99 42.71 1.56
C VAL A 368 26.99 41.81 2.77
N LYS A 369 27.23 42.36 3.93
CA LYS A 369 27.16 41.65 5.21
C LYS A 369 25.80 41.88 5.89
N ARG A 370 25.18 40.81 6.35
CA ARG A 370 23.92 40.85 7.15
C ARG A 370 24.05 39.93 8.36
N LYS A 371 23.56 40.41 9.51
CA LYS A 371 23.47 39.58 10.71
C LYS A 371 22.02 39.06 10.86
N HIS A 372 21.89 37.77 10.96
CA HIS A 372 20.62 37.08 11.22
C HIS A 372 20.89 35.67 11.74
N THR A 373 19.88 34.99 12.22
CA THR A 373 19.92 33.58 12.61
C THR A 373 20.05 32.68 11.37
N PHE A 374 20.70 31.54 11.51
CA PHE A 374 20.76 30.52 10.48
C PHE A 374 19.58 29.57 10.64
N GLU A 375 18.72 29.47 9.63
CA GLU A 375 17.51 28.62 9.71
C GLU A 375 17.80 27.11 9.73
N GLY A 376 19.01 26.68 9.31
CA GLY A 376 19.35 25.26 9.12
C GLY A 376 18.86 24.68 7.81
N ILE A 377 19.52 23.60 7.35
CA ILE A 377 19.20 22.97 6.06
C ILE A 377 17.81 22.33 6.10
N VAL A 378 17.46 21.66 7.19
CA VAL A 378 16.16 20.98 7.36
C VAL A 378 15.02 21.98 7.23
N ARG A 379 15.03 23.06 8.02
CA ARG A 379 13.97 24.10 8.00
C ARG A 379 13.90 24.82 6.64
N ASN A 380 15.07 25.06 6.00
CA ASN A 380 15.10 25.60 4.64
C ASN A 380 14.40 24.71 3.63
N LEU A 381 14.65 23.40 3.66
CA LEU A 381 13.99 22.44 2.76
C LEU A 381 12.50 22.33 3.06
N GLU A 382 12.09 22.34 4.33
CA GLU A 382 10.67 22.37 4.73
C GLU A 382 9.93 23.60 4.20
N ARG A 383 10.51 24.78 4.40
CA ARG A 383 9.95 26.03 3.88
C ARG A 383 9.82 26.00 2.36
N ARG A 384 10.89 25.64 1.65
CA ARG A 384 10.89 25.53 0.18
C ARG A 384 9.85 24.53 -0.32
N TYR A 385 9.68 23.41 0.35
CA TYR A 385 8.67 22.40 -0.01
C TYR A 385 7.25 22.94 0.12
N LYS A 386 6.99 23.76 1.15
CA LYS A 386 5.69 24.38 1.38
C LYS A 386 5.40 25.52 0.39
N GLU A 387 6.40 26.35 0.11
CA GLU A 387 6.25 27.58 -0.70
C GLU A 387 6.33 27.34 -2.20
N THR A 388 6.90 26.22 -2.67
CA THR A 388 7.09 26.00 -4.12
C THR A 388 5.78 25.69 -4.82
N GLU A 389 5.51 26.40 -5.94
CA GLU A 389 4.42 26.09 -6.86
C GLU A 389 4.81 25.04 -7.91
N SER A 390 6.11 24.78 -8.10
CA SER A 390 6.61 23.84 -9.08
C SER A 390 6.49 22.40 -8.58
N ALA A 391 5.70 21.58 -9.27
CA ALA A 391 5.56 20.15 -9.00
C ALA A 391 6.90 19.41 -9.07
N THR A 392 7.76 19.75 -10.03
CA THR A 392 9.09 19.13 -10.20
C THR A 392 10.01 19.42 -9.01
N VAL A 393 10.00 20.67 -8.51
CA VAL A 393 10.80 21.05 -7.33
C VAL A 393 10.25 20.35 -6.08
N ARG A 394 8.95 20.24 -5.95
CA ARG A 394 8.29 19.52 -4.84
C ARG A 394 8.65 18.04 -4.85
N GLU A 395 8.65 17.39 -6.01
CA GLU A 395 9.11 15.98 -6.15
C GLU A 395 10.58 15.80 -5.79
N GLU A 396 11.46 16.71 -6.22
CA GLU A 396 12.87 16.66 -5.86
C GLU A 396 13.08 16.80 -4.34
N LEU A 397 12.37 17.73 -3.70
CA LEU A 397 12.46 17.93 -2.25
C LEU A 397 11.83 16.77 -1.47
N ALA A 398 10.79 16.14 -2.00
CA ALA A 398 10.13 15.00 -1.37
C ALA A 398 11.06 13.80 -1.17
N LYS A 399 12.14 13.67 -1.96
CA LYS A 399 13.15 12.60 -1.81
C LYS A 399 13.87 12.63 -0.45
N TYR A 400 13.94 13.81 0.18
CA TYR A 400 14.58 14.00 1.48
C TYR A 400 13.63 13.79 2.66
N ARG A 401 12.38 13.43 2.41
CA ARG A 401 11.38 13.19 3.46
C ARG A 401 11.37 11.71 3.86
N SER A 402 11.13 11.50 5.14
CA SER A 402 10.81 10.20 5.74
C SER A 402 9.51 10.34 6.53
N SER A 403 8.85 9.22 6.79
CA SER A 403 7.65 9.17 7.61
C SER A 403 7.93 8.40 8.89
N ARG A 404 7.43 8.90 10.01
CA ARG A 404 7.50 8.23 11.32
C ARG A 404 6.11 8.14 11.94
N ALA A 405 5.94 7.20 12.86
CA ALA A 405 4.72 7.13 13.65
C ALA A 405 4.47 8.46 14.38
N CYS A 406 3.24 8.95 14.35
CA CYS A 406 2.86 10.17 15.05
C CYS A 406 3.15 10.02 16.55
N PRO A 407 3.90 10.95 17.19
CA PRO A 407 4.27 10.83 18.60
C PRO A 407 3.06 10.83 19.55
N ASP A 408 1.98 11.56 19.21
CA ASP A 408 0.80 11.69 20.05
C ASP A 408 -0.07 10.43 20.02
N CYS A 409 -0.40 9.95 18.84
CA CYS A 409 -1.26 8.77 18.70
C CYS A 409 -0.48 7.47 18.55
N ARG A 410 0.85 7.50 18.40
CA ARG A 410 1.73 6.33 18.23
C ARG A 410 1.27 5.40 17.09
N GLY A 411 0.81 6.01 16.00
CA GLY A 411 0.34 5.25 14.82
C GLY A 411 -1.14 4.87 14.83
N THR A 412 -1.86 5.05 15.96
CA THR A 412 -3.26 4.59 16.09
C THR A 412 -4.28 5.43 15.33
N ARG A 413 -3.90 6.59 14.79
CA ARG A 413 -4.74 7.51 14.00
C ARG A 413 -5.84 8.23 14.81
N LEU A 414 -6.25 7.69 15.95
CA LEU A 414 -7.36 8.19 16.75
C LEU A 414 -6.90 9.16 17.86
N ASN A 415 -7.81 10.03 18.26
CA ASN A 415 -7.61 10.92 19.40
C ASN A 415 -7.59 10.17 20.74
N ARG A 416 -7.28 10.89 21.81
CA ARG A 416 -7.12 10.31 23.14
C ARG A 416 -8.43 9.71 23.68
N ALA A 417 -9.57 10.32 23.38
CA ALA A 417 -10.88 9.85 23.83
C ALA A 417 -11.25 8.51 23.21
N ALA A 418 -11.16 8.42 21.88
CA ALA A 418 -11.50 7.21 21.13
C ALA A 418 -10.61 5.99 21.50
N ARG A 419 -9.33 6.25 21.84
CA ARG A 419 -8.40 5.19 22.26
C ARG A 419 -8.69 4.60 23.64
N ASN A 420 -9.47 5.29 24.47
CA ASN A 420 -9.80 4.88 25.82
C ASN A 420 -11.24 4.36 25.95
N VAL A 421 -11.78 3.75 24.91
CA VAL A 421 -13.03 2.98 24.94
C VAL A 421 -12.71 1.53 24.65
N PHE A 422 -13.27 0.61 25.44
CA PHE A 422 -12.92 -0.80 25.43
C PHE A 422 -14.14 -1.68 25.22
N VAL A 423 -13.97 -2.76 24.46
CA VAL A 423 -14.90 -3.89 24.35
C VAL A 423 -14.12 -5.14 24.76
N ASP A 424 -14.56 -5.82 25.78
CA ASP A 424 -13.87 -6.99 26.38
C ASP A 424 -12.36 -6.73 26.59
N GLY A 425 -12.04 -5.56 27.20
CA GLY A 425 -10.68 -5.18 27.56
C GLY A 425 -9.79 -4.71 26.41
N LYS A 426 -10.28 -4.66 25.16
CA LYS A 426 -9.52 -4.18 23.99
C LYS A 426 -10.10 -2.87 23.44
N SER A 427 -9.20 -1.93 23.12
CA SER A 427 -9.53 -0.72 22.36
C SER A 427 -9.59 -1.01 20.85
N ILE A 428 -10.20 -0.09 20.06
CA ILE A 428 -10.24 -0.25 18.58
C ILE A 428 -8.84 -0.39 17.98
N PRO A 429 -7.82 0.43 18.32
CA PRO A 429 -6.49 0.25 17.78
C PRO A 429 -5.86 -1.12 18.09
N GLU A 430 -6.00 -1.59 19.34
CA GLU A 430 -5.50 -2.92 19.71
C GLU A 430 -6.18 -4.03 18.94
N LEU A 431 -7.46 -3.91 18.68
CA LEU A 431 -8.23 -4.88 17.92
C LEU A 431 -7.89 -4.80 16.42
N SER A 432 -7.73 -3.60 15.89
CA SER A 432 -7.36 -3.39 14.47
C SER A 432 -5.93 -3.86 14.17
N SER A 433 -5.04 -3.89 15.16
CA SER A 433 -3.67 -4.39 15.02
C SER A 433 -3.57 -5.92 15.08
N LEU A 434 -4.65 -6.62 15.44
CA LEU A 434 -4.69 -8.09 15.36
C LEU A 434 -4.71 -8.54 13.90
N SER A 435 -4.09 -9.68 13.62
CA SER A 435 -4.29 -10.35 12.34
C SER A 435 -5.75 -10.80 12.20
N VAL A 436 -6.24 -10.91 10.97
CA VAL A 436 -7.61 -11.37 10.66
C VAL A 436 -7.92 -12.69 11.39
N GLU A 437 -6.98 -13.63 11.43
CA GLU A 437 -7.15 -14.90 12.15
C GLU A 437 -7.34 -14.71 13.65
N ARG A 438 -6.52 -13.85 14.28
CA ARG A 438 -6.66 -13.55 15.72
C ARG A 438 -7.92 -12.77 16.02
N ALA A 439 -8.31 -11.86 15.12
CA ALA A 439 -9.57 -11.13 15.25
C ALA A 439 -10.77 -12.08 15.16
N LEU A 440 -10.75 -13.08 14.24
CA LEU A 440 -11.78 -14.13 14.17
C LEU A 440 -11.91 -14.90 15.50
N VAL A 441 -10.78 -15.30 16.08
CA VAL A 441 -10.77 -16.00 17.38
C VAL A 441 -11.33 -15.10 18.49
N PHE A 442 -10.96 -13.81 18.50
CA PHE A 442 -11.48 -12.86 19.48
C PHE A 442 -12.99 -12.70 19.38
N PHE A 443 -13.54 -12.45 18.18
CA PHE A 443 -14.98 -12.29 17.98
C PHE A 443 -15.77 -13.57 18.19
N GLY A 444 -15.19 -14.75 17.85
CA GLY A 444 -15.81 -16.05 18.12
C GLY A 444 -15.95 -16.36 19.60
N ASN A 445 -15.08 -15.80 20.45
CA ASN A 445 -15.09 -15.97 21.91
C ASN A 445 -15.77 -14.83 22.66
N LEU A 446 -16.10 -13.72 21.98
CA LEU A 446 -16.64 -12.51 22.59
C LEU A 446 -18.04 -12.78 23.20
N LYS A 447 -18.14 -12.61 24.52
CA LYS A 447 -19.39 -12.77 25.28
C LYS A 447 -19.66 -11.47 26.05
N LEU A 448 -20.56 -10.66 25.54
CA LEU A 448 -21.05 -9.48 26.25
C LEU A 448 -22.36 -9.83 26.96
N LEU A 449 -22.51 -9.39 28.20
CA LEU A 449 -23.69 -9.68 29.03
C LEU A 449 -24.73 -8.56 28.93
N GLY A 450 -26.00 -8.93 29.18
CA GLY A 450 -27.12 -8.00 29.22
C GLY A 450 -27.42 -7.35 27.89
N TRP A 451 -28.00 -6.15 27.91
CA TRP A 451 -28.41 -5.39 26.72
C TRP A 451 -27.28 -5.15 25.69
N ARG A 452 -26.03 -5.02 26.20
CA ARG A 452 -24.83 -4.88 25.32
C ARG A 452 -24.64 -6.11 24.45
N GLY A 453 -24.86 -7.30 25.00
CA GLY A 453 -24.83 -8.57 24.27
C GLY A 453 -25.87 -8.65 23.17
N GLU A 454 -27.12 -8.26 23.49
CA GLU A 454 -28.21 -8.28 22.51
C GLU A 454 -27.94 -7.38 21.30
N ILE A 455 -27.42 -6.17 21.55
CA ILE A 455 -27.04 -5.25 20.46
C ILE A 455 -25.84 -5.79 19.68
N ALA A 456 -24.84 -6.33 20.35
CA ALA A 456 -23.59 -6.77 19.75
C ALA A 456 -23.76 -7.98 18.83
N VAL A 457 -24.69 -8.91 19.08
CA VAL A 457 -24.86 -10.18 18.34
C VAL A 457 -24.86 -9.95 16.82
N LYS A 458 -25.69 -9.04 16.32
CA LYS A 458 -25.81 -8.79 14.88
C LYS A 458 -24.53 -8.17 14.30
N ILE A 459 -23.93 -7.22 15.03
CA ILE A 459 -22.71 -6.52 14.62
C ILE A 459 -21.52 -7.49 14.59
N VAL A 460 -21.38 -8.31 15.62
CA VAL A 460 -20.30 -9.31 15.74
C VAL A 460 -20.41 -10.37 14.65
N LYS A 461 -21.64 -10.79 14.30
CA LYS A 461 -21.88 -11.72 13.20
C LYS A 461 -21.35 -11.12 11.88
N GLU A 462 -21.73 -9.89 11.53
CA GLU A 462 -21.29 -9.21 10.32
C GLU A 462 -19.76 -9.04 10.25
N ILE A 463 -19.13 -8.71 11.39
CA ILE A 463 -17.67 -8.66 11.49
C ILE A 463 -17.07 -10.04 11.27
N GLY A 464 -17.60 -11.07 11.90
CA GLY A 464 -17.14 -12.45 11.79
C GLY A 464 -17.22 -12.98 10.36
N ASP A 465 -18.35 -12.74 9.67
CA ASP A 465 -18.56 -13.16 8.29
C ASP A 465 -17.52 -12.50 7.36
N ARG A 466 -17.30 -11.18 7.47
CA ARG A 466 -16.31 -10.44 6.67
C ARG A 466 -14.87 -10.86 6.95
N LEU A 467 -14.52 -11.06 8.21
CA LEU A 467 -13.20 -11.60 8.59
C LEU A 467 -13.01 -13.03 8.04
N GLY A 468 -14.07 -13.85 8.08
CA GLY A 468 -14.08 -15.20 7.49
C GLY A 468 -13.78 -15.17 5.98
N PHE A 469 -14.40 -14.26 5.24
CA PHE A 469 -14.10 -14.11 3.81
C PHE A 469 -12.65 -13.71 3.54
N LEU A 470 -12.07 -12.80 4.34
CA LEU A 470 -10.66 -12.47 4.24
C LEU A 470 -9.75 -13.68 4.53
N GLY A 471 -10.10 -14.48 5.53
CA GLY A 471 -9.38 -15.73 5.84
C GLY A 471 -9.45 -16.74 4.69
N ASN A 472 -10.62 -16.88 4.06
CA ASN A 472 -10.85 -17.83 2.97
C ASN A 472 -10.08 -17.47 1.69
N VAL A 473 -9.84 -16.17 1.43
CA VAL A 473 -8.99 -15.75 0.29
C VAL A 473 -7.49 -15.70 0.63
N GLY A 474 -7.07 -16.30 1.74
CA GLY A 474 -5.66 -16.42 2.13
C GLY A 474 -5.05 -15.15 2.73
N LEU A 475 -5.87 -14.23 3.27
CA LEU A 475 -5.42 -12.97 3.87
C LEU A 475 -5.47 -12.99 5.41
N GLY A 476 -5.49 -14.16 6.03
CA GLY A 476 -5.57 -14.32 7.48
C GLY A 476 -4.45 -13.67 8.28
N TYR A 477 -3.29 -13.46 7.66
CA TYR A 477 -2.11 -12.83 8.26
C TYR A 477 -2.17 -11.29 8.29
N LEU A 478 -3.03 -10.65 7.48
CA LEU A 478 -3.13 -9.19 7.43
C LEU A 478 -3.77 -8.62 8.70
N THR A 479 -3.36 -7.41 9.08
CA THR A 479 -4.01 -6.64 10.14
C THR A 479 -5.01 -5.64 9.55
N LEU A 480 -6.06 -5.31 10.32
CA LEU A 480 -7.10 -4.39 9.84
C LEU A 480 -6.62 -2.94 9.73
N ASP A 481 -5.62 -2.55 10.51
CA ASP A 481 -4.99 -1.22 10.50
C ASP A 481 -3.97 -1.04 9.38
N ARG A 482 -3.58 -2.12 8.69
CA ARG A 482 -2.60 -2.04 7.59
C ARG A 482 -3.08 -1.09 6.51
N SER A 483 -2.23 -0.14 6.15
CA SER A 483 -2.53 0.87 5.14
C SER A 483 -2.64 0.26 3.73
N ALA A 484 -3.64 0.70 2.95
CA ALA A 484 -3.94 0.15 1.64
C ALA A 484 -2.83 0.38 0.61
N ASP A 485 -2.03 1.44 0.77
CA ASP A 485 -0.89 1.76 -0.09
C ASP A 485 0.32 0.82 0.12
N THR A 486 0.34 0.06 1.21
CA THR A 486 1.38 -0.94 1.51
C THR A 486 1.04 -2.35 1.03
N LEU A 487 -0.14 -2.53 0.46
CA LEU A 487 -0.61 -3.82 -0.04
C LEU A 487 0.00 -4.14 -1.41
N SER A 488 0.34 -5.40 -1.63
CA SER A 488 0.64 -5.89 -2.96
C SER A 488 -0.61 -5.87 -3.86
N GLY A 489 -0.43 -5.85 -5.18
CA GLY A 489 -1.55 -5.89 -6.13
C GLY A 489 -2.49 -7.08 -5.89
N GLY A 490 -1.94 -8.27 -5.64
CA GLY A 490 -2.73 -9.46 -5.33
C GLY A 490 -3.45 -9.40 -3.98
N GLU A 491 -2.84 -8.82 -2.93
CA GLU A 491 -3.51 -8.59 -1.64
C GLU A 491 -4.70 -7.65 -1.80
N ALA A 492 -4.52 -6.52 -2.49
CA ALA A 492 -5.58 -5.55 -2.73
C ALA A 492 -6.74 -6.14 -3.56
N GLN A 493 -6.43 -6.94 -4.56
CA GLN A 493 -7.42 -7.65 -5.38
C GLN A 493 -8.24 -8.63 -4.54
N ARG A 494 -7.59 -9.46 -3.71
CA ARG A 494 -8.28 -10.42 -2.83
C ARG A 494 -9.11 -9.75 -1.75
N ILE A 495 -8.68 -8.60 -1.23
CA ILE A 495 -9.51 -7.79 -0.31
C ILE A 495 -10.80 -7.36 -1.00
N ARG A 496 -10.73 -6.89 -2.25
CA ARG A 496 -11.93 -6.54 -3.02
C ARG A 496 -12.83 -7.75 -3.27
N LEU A 497 -12.22 -8.89 -3.65
CA LEU A 497 -12.97 -10.13 -3.83
C LEU A 497 -13.71 -10.51 -2.54
N ALA A 498 -13.03 -10.52 -1.39
CA ALA A 498 -13.65 -10.80 -0.09
C ALA A 498 -14.79 -9.85 0.25
N SER A 499 -14.62 -8.54 -0.01
CA SER A 499 -15.67 -7.53 0.16
C SER A 499 -16.89 -7.78 -0.72
N GLN A 500 -16.68 -8.16 -1.99
CA GLN A 500 -17.78 -8.44 -2.92
C GLN A 500 -18.54 -9.72 -2.58
N ILE A 501 -17.84 -10.76 -2.15
CA ILE A 501 -18.48 -12.00 -1.66
C ILE A 501 -19.33 -11.70 -0.43
N GLY A 502 -18.83 -10.87 0.47
CA GLY A 502 -19.55 -10.42 1.66
C GLY A 502 -20.86 -9.66 1.36
N SER A 503 -21.01 -9.10 0.15
CA SER A 503 -22.24 -8.44 -0.27
C SER A 503 -23.40 -9.40 -0.59
N GLY A 504 -23.11 -10.70 -0.77
CA GLY A 504 -24.13 -11.74 -1.02
C GLY A 504 -24.91 -11.57 -2.33
N LEU A 505 -24.33 -10.89 -3.33
CA LEU A 505 -24.98 -10.65 -4.61
C LEU A 505 -25.16 -11.95 -5.39
N VAL A 506 -26.33 -12.13 -6.00
CA VAL A 506 -26.74 -13.30 -6.77
C VAL A 506 -27.17 -12.87 -8.18
N GLY A 507 -26.88 -13.70 -9.19
CA GLY A 507 -27.26 -13.44 -10.57
C GLY A 507 -26.39 -12.39 -11.27
N VAL A 508 -25.21 -12.08 -10.73
CA VAL A 508 -24.23 -11.17 -11.31
C VAL A 508 -23.11 -11.92 -12.03
N MET A 509 -22.34 -11.20 -12.83
CA MET A 509 -21.18 -11.72 -13.52
C MET A 509 -19.91 -11.12 -12.90
N TYR A 510 -19.07 -11.95 -12.30
CA TYR A 510 -17.78 -11.56 -11.77
C TYR A 510 -16.69 -11.79 -12.82
N ILE A 511 -15.85 -10.79 -13.04
CA ILE A 511 -14.71 -10.88 -13.96
C ILE A 511 -13.44 -10.56 -13.18
N LEU A 512 -12.55 -11.54 -13.09
CA LEU A 512 -11.33 -11.48 -12.28
C LEU A 512 -10.08 -11.59 -13.17
N ASP A 513 -9.07 -10.77 -12.86
CA ASP A 513 -7.77 -10.79 -13.55
C ASP A 513 -6.72 -11.47 -12.67
N GLU A 514 -6.35 -12.69 -13.02
CA GLU A 514 -5.29 -13.48 -12.37
C GLU A 514 -5.34 -13.47 -10.83
N PRO A 515 -6.44 -13.88 -10.19
CA PRO A 515 -6.60 -13.77 -8.74
C PRO A 515 -5.66 -14.68 -7.93
N SER A 516 -5.02 -15.68 -8.54
CA SER A 516 -4.04 -16.59 -7.92
C SER A 516 -2.65 -15.97 -7.75
N ILE A 517 -2.42 -14.75 -8.27
CA ILE A 517 -1.11 -14.08 -8.22
C ILE A 517 -0.56 -13.97 -6.79
N GLY A 518 0.72 -14.36 -6.63
CA GLY A 518 1.44 -14.26 -5.35
C GLY A 518 0.91 -15.21 -4.28
N LEU A 519 0.11 -16.20 -4.65
CA LEU A 519 -0.38 -17.22 -3.74
C LEU A 519 0.53 -18.47 -3.74
N HIS A 520 0.79 -18.95 -2.54
CA HIS A 520 1.27 -20.31 -2.38
C HIS A 520 0.17 -21.32 -2.76
N GLN A 521 0.52 -22.48 -3.27
CA GLN A 521 -0.45 -23.51 -3.72
C GLN A 521 -1.50 -23.87 -2.67
N ARG A 522 -1.13 -23.88 -1.39
CA ARG A 522 -2.07 -24.08 -0.28
C ARG A 522 -3.16 -23.01 -0.23
N ASP A 523 -2.78 -21.76 -0.42
CA ASP A 523 -3.71 -20.63 -0.34
C ASP A 523 -4.52 -20.51 -1.63
N ASN A 524 -3.94 -20.94 -2.79
CA ASN A 524 -4.63 -21.00 -4.07
C ASN A 524 -5.85 -21.93 -4.03
N GLN A 525 -5.75 -23.10 -3.37
CA GLN A 525 -6.90 -23.99 -3.25
C GLN A 525 -8.07 -23.34 -2.51
N ARG A 526 -7.80 -22.59 -1.43
CA ARG A 526 -8.83 -21.85 -0.69
C ARG A 526 -9.51 -20.78 -1.56
N LEU A 527 -8.73 -20.09 -2.38
CA LEU A 527 -9.28 -19.13 -3.35
C LEU A 527 -10.19 -19.83 -4.36
N LEU A 528 -9.76 -20.96 -4.94
CA LEU A 528 -10.56 -21.73 -5.90
C LEU A 528 -11.86 -22.21 -5.27
N ASP A 529 -11.83 -22.74 -4.04
CA ASP A 529 -13.01 -23.13 -3.30
C ASP A 529 -13.97 -21.95 -3.11
N THR A 530 -13.44 -20.76 -2.87
CA THR A 530 -14.20 -19.52 -2.75
C THR A 530 -14.88 -19.10 -4.05
N LEU A 531 -14.18 -19.23 -5.20
CA LEU A 531 -14.74 -18.95 -6.53
C LEU A 531 -15.83 -19.95 -6.91
N VAL A 532 -15.64 -21.22 -6.56
CA VAL A 532 -16.65 -22.28 -6.74
C VAL A 532 -17.91 -21.95 -5.91
N ASN A 533 -17.76 -21.56 -4.65
CA ASN A 533 -18.87 -21.15 -3.80
C ASN A 533 -19.61 -19.93 -4.39
N LEU A 534 -18.88 -18.96 -4.94
CA LEU A 534 -19.46 -17.78 -5.59
C LEU A 534 -20.30 -18.18 -6.82
N ARG A 535 -19.83 -19.14 -7.62
CA ARG A 535 -20.58 -19.75 -8.72
C ARG A 535 -21.84 -20.44 -8.23
N ASP A 536 -21.72 -21.25 -7.17
CA ASP A 536 -22.82 -22.07 -6.63
C ASP A 536 -23.95 -21.23 -6.02
N LEU A 537 -23.68 -19.96 -5.69
CA LEU A 537 -24.70 -18.97 -5.36
C LEU A 537 -25.52 -18.49 -6.57
N GLY A 538 -25.25 -18.99 -7.77
CA GLY A 538 -25.97 -18.61 -9.01
C GLY A 538 -25.33 -17.42 -9.74
N ASN A 539 -24.02 -17.27 -9.65
CA ASN A 539 -23.27 -16.25 -10.36
C ASN A 539 -22.44 -16.84 -11.51
N THR A 540 -22.22 -16.04 -12.54
CA THR A 540 -21.24 -16.37 -13.59
C THR A 540 -19.89 -15.83 -13.17
N VAL A 541 -18.87 -16.66 -13.11
CA VAL A 541 -17.52 -16.29 -12.68
C VAL A 541 -16.55 -16.48 -13.86
N ILE A 542 -16.05 -15.38 -14.43
CA ILE A 542 -15.08 -15.39 -15.54
C ILE A 542 -13.73 -15.01 -14.95
N VAL A 543 -12.73 -15.86 -15.16
CA VAL A 543 -11.39 -15.66 -14.61
C VAL A 543 -10.36 -15.70 -15.72
N VAL A 544 -9.54 -14.68 -15.86
CA VAL A 544 -8.33 -14.72 -16.68
C VAL A 544 -7.26 -15.40 -15.84
N GLU A 545 -6.79 -16.59 -16.24
CA GLU A 545 -5.87 -17.37 -15.41
C GLU A 545 -4.87 -18.21 -16.22
N HIS A 546 -3.73 -18.49 -15.57
CA HIS A 546 -2.65 -19.32 -16.09
C HIS A 546 -2.31 -20.50 -15.16
N ASP A 547 -2.89 -20.52 -13.97
CA ASP A 547 -2.66 -21.58 -12.98
C ASP A 547 -3.30 -22.90 -13.41
N GLU A 548 -2.54 -23.99 -13.30
CA GLU A 548 -2.98 -25.33 -13.75
C GLU A 548 -4.20 -25.81 -12.95
N ASP A 549 -4.24 -25.58 -11.62
CA ASP A 549 -5.31 -26.06 -10.76
C ASP A 549 -6.60 -25.27 -11.05
N ALA A 550 -6.50 -23.96 -11.29
CA ALA A 550 -7.62 -23.13 -11.70
C ALA A 550 -8.22 -23.58 -13.04
N ILE A 551 -7.38 -23.86 -14.04
CA ILE A 551 -7.81 -24.35 -15.36
C ILE A 551 -8.50 -25.72 -15.23
N ARG A 552 -7.96 -26.63 -14.41
CA ARG A 552 -8.52 -27.97 -14.21
C ARG A 552 -9.85 -27.99 -13.45
N GLN A 553 -10.07 -27.02 -12.56
CA GLN A 553 -11.27 -26.90 -11.74
C GLN A 553 -12.39 -26.11 -12.44
N ALA A 554 -12.09 -25.45 -13.56
CA ALA A 554 -13.07 -24.70 -14.33
C ALA A 554 -14.15 -25.60 -14.95
N ASP A 555 -15.40 -25.11 -14.97
CA ASP A 555 -16.50 -25.77 -15.69
C ASP A 555 -16.34 -25.58 -17.20
N HIS A 556 -15.76 -24.45 -17.62
CA HIS A 556 -15.54 -24.14 -19.04
C HIS A 556 -14.22 -23.36 -19.19
N VAL A 557 -13.41 -23.77 -20.15
CA VAL A 557 -12.11 -23.15 -20.45
C VAL A 557 -12.14 -22.63 -21.89
N VAL A 558 -11.63 -21.42 -22.08
CA VAL A 558 -11.43 -20.81 -23.40
C VAL A 558 -9.95 -20.50 -23.55
N ASP A 559 -9.29 -21.14 -24.49
CA ASP A 559 -7.88 -20.94 -24.81
C ASP A 559 -7.73 -19.99 -26.00
N LEU A 560 -7.12 -18.82 -25.76
CA LEU A 560 -6.87 -17.78 -26.75
C LEU A 560 -5.43 -17.87 -27.28
N GLY A 561 -5.30 -17.76 -28.57
CA GLY A 561 -3.99 -17.85 -29.24
C GLY A 561 -4.09 -17.61 -30.74
N PRO A 562 -3.29 -18.34 -31.53
CA PRO A 562 -2.21 -19.27 -31.14
C PRO A 562 -0.93 -18.60 -30.63
N GLY A 563 -0.77 -17.30 -30.88
CA GLY A 563 0.39 -16.50 -30.49
C GLY A 563 0.03 -15.27 -29.66
N ALA A 564 0.95 -14.33 -29.58
CA ALA A 564 0.81 -13.05 -28.89
C ALA A 564 0.61 -11.89 -29.90
N GLY A 565 0.01 -10.77 -29.47
CA GLY A 565 -0.17 -9.58 -30.29
C GLY A 565 -0.95 -9.86 -31.59
N VAL A 566 -0.34 -9.51 -32.72
CA VAL A 566 -0.96 -9.72 -34.04
C VAL A 566 -1.15 -11.21 -34.42
N HIS A 567 -0.41 -12.10 -33.77
CA HIS A 567 -0.52 -13.56 -33.98
C HIS A 567 -1.52 -14.21 -33.01
N GLY A 568 -2.09 -13.43 -32.07
CA GLY A 568 -3.12 -13.85 -31.14
C GLY A 568 -4.53 -13.51 -31.63
N GLY A 569 -5.46 -13.40 -30.67
CA GLY A 569 -6.80 -12.89 -30.90
C GLY A 569 -7.76 -13.88 -31.52
N GLN A 570 -7.50 -15.20 -31.46
CA GLN A 570 -8.38 -16.27 -31.93
C GLN A 570 -8.68 -17.26 -30.81
N ILE A 571 -9.83 -17.92 -30.88
CA ILE A 571 -10.12 -19.03 -29.98
C ILE A 571 -9.47 -20.27 -30.59
N VAL A 572 -8.52 -20.86 -29.87
CA VAL A 572 -7.81 -22.09 -30.30
C VAL A 572 -8.59 -23.33 -29.88
N ALA A 573 -9.07 -23.32 -28.63
CA ALA A 573 -9.84 -24.39 -28.05
C ALA A 573 -10.84 -23.88 -27.02
N GLN A 574 -11.98 -24.55 -26.86
CA GLN A 574 -12.94 -24.26 -25.79
C GLN A 574 -13.62 -25.55 -25.33
N GLY A 575 -14.11 -25.59 -24.12
CA GLY A 575 -14.79 -26.72 -23.52
C GLY A 575 -14.30 -27.00 -22.10
N THR A 576 -14.39 -28.23 -21.65
CA THR A 576 -13.81 -28.67 -20.38
C THR A 576 -12.28 -28.70 -20.44
N ALA A 577 -11.61 -28.68 -19.30
CA ALA A 577 -10.14 -28.78 -19.24
C ALA A 577 -9.61 -30.03 -19.96
N ALA A 578 -10.37 -31.14 -19.92
CA ALA A 578 -10.02 -32.40 -20.61
C ALA A 578 -10.11 -32.24 -22.12
N GLU A 579 -11.12 -31.56 -22.64
CA GLU A 579 -11.29 -31.29 -24.08
C GLU A 579 -10.17 -30.39 -24.62
N VAL A 580 -9.85 -29.30 -23.87
CA VAL A 580 -8.73 -28.42 -24.20
C VAL A 580 -7.41 -29.19 -24.18
N ALA A 581 -7.19 -30.05 -23.17
CA ALA A 581 -5.99 -30.88 -23.08
C ALA A 581 -5.85 -31.86 -24.23
N ALA A 582 -6.95 -32.32 -24.84
CA ALA A 582 -6.95 -33.20 -25.97
C ALA A 582 -6.64 -32.47 -27.29
N TYR A 583 -6.84 -31.15 -27.37
CA TYR A 583 -6.67 -30.37 -28.57
C TYR A 583 -5.18 -30.23 -28.99
N PRO A 584 -4.77 -30.65 -30.16
CA PRO A 584 -3.36 -30.72 -30.55
C PRO A 584 -2.69 -29.34 -30.65
N ASP A 585 -3.43 -28.35 -31.18
CA ASP A 585 -2.88 -27.02 -31.48
C ASP A 585 -2.92 -26.08 -30.30
N SER A 586 -3.62 -26.44 -29.22
CA SER A 586 -3.63 -25.67 -27.97
C SER A 586 -2.31 -25.83 -27.22
N VAL A 587 -1.55 -24.74 -27.10
CA VAL A 587 -0.33 -24.72 -26.28
C VAL A 587 -0.64 -25.02 -24.83
N THR A 588 -1.70 -24.40 -24.27
CA THR A 588 -2.24 -24.72 -22.93
C THR A 588 -2.55 -26.20 -22.80
N GLY A 589 -3.28 -26.79 -23.79
CA GLY A 589 -3.62 -28.21 -23.80
C GLY A 589 -2.41 -29.13 -23.88
N GLN A 590 -1.34 -28.74 -24.56
CA GLN A 590 -0.09 -29.50 -24.59
C GLN A 590 0.58 -29.56 -23.20
N TYR A 591 0.52 -28.50 -22.39
CA TYR A 591 1.04 -28.50 -21.00
C TYR A 591 0.11 -29.29 -20.07
N LEU A 592 -1.20 -29.08 -20.14
CA LEU A 592 -2.19 -29.81 -19.32
C LEU A 592 -2.15 -31.33 -19.53
N SER A 593 -1.89 -31.77 -20.76
CA SER A 593 -1.76 -33.20 -21.10
C SER A 593 -0.38 -33.79 -20.83
N GLY A 594 0.60 -32.94 -20.47
CA GLY A 594 1.99 -33.37 -20.27
C GLY A 594 2.78 -33.66 -21.55
N ARG A 595 2.21 -33.37 -22.75
CA ARG A 595 2.92 -33.45 -24.07
C ARG A 595 4.08 -32.43 -24.12
N ARG A 596 3.88 -31.24 -23.51
CA ARG A 596 4.95 -30.30 -23.18
C ARG A 596 5.06 -30.16 -21.67
N ARG A 597 6.27 -29.98 -21.19
CA ARG A 597 6.53 -29.72 -19.77
C ARG A 597 7.84 -28.97 -19.61
N ILE A 598 7.98 -28.25 -18.50
CA ILE A 598 9.25 -27.69 -18.08
C ILE A 598 10.04 -28.86 -17.46
N GLU A 599 11.20 -29.17 -18.04
CA GLU A 599 12.00 -30.29 -17.61
C GLU A 599 12.77 -30.00 -16.32
N ILE A 600 12.97 -31.02 -15.49
CA ILE A 600 13.85 -30.96 -14.34
C ILE A 600 15.30 -31.03 -14.86
N PRO A 601 16.22 -30.15 -14.46
CA PRO A 601 17.61 -30.23 -14.86
C PRO A 601 18.20 -31.61 -14.58
N ALA A 602 18.92 -32.17 -15.55
CA ALA A 602 19.55 -33.48 -15.40
C ALA A 602 20.59 -33.46 -14.28
N ASN A 603 21.37 -32.40 -14.20
CA ASN A 603 22.35 -32.13 -13.15
C ASN A 603 22.10 -30.72 -12.57
N ARG A 604 22.06 -30.62 -11.25
CA ARG A 604 22.03 -29.34 -10.55
C ARG A 604 23.44 -28.85 -10.27
N HIS A 605 23.64 -27.56 -10.25
CA HIS A 605 24.91 -26.97 -9.81
C HIS A 605 25.04 -27.19 -8.30
N ALA A 606 26.19 -27.73 -7.88
CA ALA A 606 26.43 -28.00 -6.46
C ALA A 606 26.82 -26.71 -5.72
N PRO A 607 26.33 -26.51 -4.50
CA PRO A 607 26.73 -25.37 -3.67
C PRO A 607 28.21 -25.48 -3.27
N ASN A 608 28.94 -24.37 -3.32
CA ASN A 608 30.30 -24.30 -2.79
C ASN A 608 30.25 -23.75 -1.36
N PRO A 609 30.56 -24.53 -0.32
CA PRO A 609 30.49 -24.08 1.08
C PRO A 609 31.38 -22.87 1.41
N ALA A 610 32.45 -22.67 0.63
CA ALA A 610 33.35 -21.52 0.79
C ALA A 610 32.80 -20.21 0.15
N ARG A 611 31.78 -20.30 -0.68
CA ARG A 611 31.20 -19.15 -1.39
C ARG A 611 29.69 -19.04 -1.07
N MET A 612 29.41 -18.59 0.13
CA MET A 612 28.04 -18.42 0.64
C MET A 612 27.79 -16.97 1.02
N LEU A 613 26.66 -16.46 0.64
CA LEU A 613 26.11 -15.20 1.14
C LEU A 613 25.20 -15.55 2.32
N ARG A 614 25.45 -14.98 3.51
CA ARG A 614 24.69 -15.28 4.72
C ARG A 614 24.10 -14.03 5.31
N VAL A 615 22.80 -14.08 5.61
CA VAL A 615 22.11 -13.08 6.44
C VAL A 615 21.96 -13.69 7.83
N ILE A 616 22.46 -13.01 8.84
CA ILE A 616 22.49 -13.51 10.22
C ILE A 616 21.68 -12.58 11.11
N GLY A 617 20.76 -13.13 11.89
CA GLY A 617 20.04 -12.42 12.91
C GLY A 617 18.96 -11.47 12.40
N ALA A 618 18.30 -11.76 11.29
CA ALA A 618 17.22 -10.93 10.77
C ALA A 618 15.97 -10.98 11.68
N THR A 619 15.52 -9.80 12.17
CA THR A 619 14.40 -9.68 13.12
C THR A 619 13.33 -8.70 12.69
N ALA A 620 13.37 -8.20 11.44
CA ALA A 620 12.40 -7.24 10.94
C ALA A 620 11.01 -7.87 10.73
N ASN A 621 9.97 -7.07 10.92
CA ASN A 621 8.56 -7.47 10.77
C ASN A 621 8.26 -8.77 11.54
N ASN A 622 7.88 -9.84 10.82
CA ASN A 622 7.58 -11.15 11.42
C ASN A 622 8.78 -12.09 11.52
N LEU A 623 9.98 -11.70 11.08
CA LEU A 623 11.17 -12.55 11.14
C LEU A 623 11.62 -12.80 12.58
N LYS A 624 11.92 -14.05 12.89
CA LYS A 624 12.26 -14.52 14.24
C LYS A 624 13.74 -14.91 14.36
N ASN A 625 14.62 -13.89 14.35
CA ASN A 625 16.07 -14.08 14.44
C ASN A 625 16.58 -15.06 13.38
N VAL A 626 16.26 -14.75 12.10
CA VAL A 626 16.50 -15.66 10.98
C VAL A 626 17.95 -15.61 10.53
N THR A 627 18.55 -16.79 10.40
CA THR A 627 19.79 -16.97 9.62
C THR A 627 19.46 -17.72 8.34
N ALA A 628 19.81 -17.10 7.19
CA ALA A 628 19.58 -17.67 5.86
C ALA A 628 20.86 -17.69 5.04
N GLU A 629 21.08 -18.79 4.30
CA GLU A 629 22.26 -19.02 3.50
C GLU A 629 21.91 -19.14 2.01
N PHE A 630 22.64 -18.41 1.18
CA PHE A 630 22.44 -18.36 -0.26
C PHE A 630 23.77 -18.70 -0.96
N PRO A 631 23.86 -19.88 -1.60
CA PRO A 631 25.05 -20.25 -2.37
C PRO A 631 25.26 -19.31 -3.55
N LEU A 632 26.50 -18.81 -3.71
CA LEU A 632 26.84 -17.91 -4.80
C LEU A 632 27.03 -18.67 -6.13
N GLY A 633 26.66 -18.03 -7.25
CA GLY A 633 26.74 -18.60 -8.59
C GLY A 633 25.64 -19.62 -8.89
N LEU A 634 24.58 -19.66 -8.11
CA LEU A 634 23.45 -20.57 -8.28
C LEU A 634 22.14 -19.83 -8.52
N LEU A 635 21.15 -20.57 -9.06
CA LEU A 635 19.75 -20.16 -9.10
C LEU A 635 19.10 -20.64 -7.78
N THR A 636 18.80 -19.69 -6.89
CA THR A 636 18.17 -19.96 -5.59
C THR A 636 16.73 -19.47 -5.59
N CYS A 637 15.76 -20.33 -5.27
CA CYS A 637 14.38 -19.95 -5.05
C CYS A 637 14.10 -19.75 -3.55
N VAL A 638 13.45 -18.63 -3.21
CA VAL A 638 12.94 -18.36 -1.86
C VAL A 638 11.44 -18.59 -1.87
N THR A 639 10.98 -19.56 -1.10
CA THR A 639 9.62 -20.07 -1.13
C THR A 639 8.95 -19.99 0.23
N GLY A 640 7.69 -20.35 0.31
CA GLY A 640 6.91 -20.42 1.54
C GLY A 640 5.54 -19.79 1.38
N VAL A 641 4.65 -20.02 2.36
CA VAL A 641 3.27 -19.51 2.34
C VAL A 641 3.22 -17.98 2.26
N SER A 642 2.07 -17.44 1.83
CA SER A 642 1.86 -15.99 1.78
C SER A 642 2.02 -15.37 3.18
N GLY A 643 2.73 -14.22 3.28
CA GLY A 643 3.03 -13.58 4.56
C GLY A 643 4.08 -14.27 5.44
N SER A 644 4.81 -15.28 4.95
CA SER A 644 5.84 -15.98 5.74
C SER A 644 7.12 -15.17 6.00
N GLY A 645 7.28 -13.99 5.39
CA GLY A 645 8.43 -13.10 5.58
C GLY A 645 9.46 -13.12 4.45
N LYS A 646 9.14 -13.70 3.29
CA LYS A 646 10.05 -13.77 2.11
C LYS A 646 10.56 -12.40 1.67
N SER A 647 9.66 -11.47 1.37
CA SER A 647 10.03 -10.12 0.91
C SER A 647 10.76 -9.33 2.00
N THR A 648 10.40 -9.52 3.27
CA THR A 648 11.12 -8.91 4.40
C THR A 648 12.57 -9.41 4.47
N LEU A 649 12.80 -10.72 4.30
CA LEU A 649 14.15 -11.29 4.32
C LEU A 649 14.97 -10.86 3.10
N ILE A 650 14.38 -10.90 1.91
CA ILE A 650 15.10 -10.67 0.65
C ILE A 650 15.15 -9.20 0.28
N ASN A 651 13.99 -8.52 0.20
CA ASN A 651 13.94 -7.14 -0.30
C ASN A 651 14.32 -6.14 0.80
N ASP A 652 13.70 -6.22 1.99
CA ASP A 652 13.93 -5.25 3.05
C ASP A 652 15.25 -5.46 3.79
N THR A 653 15.70 -6.72 3.95
CA THR A 653 16.94 -7.04 4.68
C THR A 653 18.11 -7.23 3.73
N LEU A 654 18.12 -8.29 2.92
CA LEU A 654 19.27 -8.67 2.09
C LEU A 654 19.59 -7.60 1.03
N PHE A 655 18.60 -7.27 0.19
CA PHE A 655 18.83 -6.32 -0.92
C PHE A 655 19.27 -4.96 -0.41
N ARG A 656 18.55 -4.38 0.55
CA ARG A 656 18.87 -3.04 1.06
C ARG A 656 20.24 -3.00 1.73
N ALA A 657 20.60 -4.02 2.51
CA ALA A 657 21.90 -4.09 3.15
C ALA A 657 23.04 -4.22 2.14
N VAL A 658 22.91 -5.11 1.14
CA VAL A 658 23.89 -5.27 0.08
C VAL A 658 24.00 -4.00 -0.78
N ALA A 659 22.87 -3.36 -1.13
CA ALA A 659 22.84 -2.11 -1.88
C ALA A 659 23.49 -0.94 -1.12
N THR A 660 23.31 -0.87 0.20
CA THR A 660 23.96 0.12 1.06
C THR A 660 25.46 -0.05 1.05
N GLN A 661 25.98 -1.28 1.15
CA GLN A 661 27.40 -1.53 1.21
C GLN A 661 28.09 -1.41 -0.16
N LEU A 662 27.49 -1.93 -1.23
CA LEU A 662 28.11 -1.94 -2.56
C LEU A 662 27.80 -0.70 -3.40
N ASN A 663 26.59 -0.17 -3.31
CA ASN A 663 26.13 0.94 -4.15
C ASN A 663 26.04 2.26 -3.38
N HIS A 664 26.46 2.31 -2.10
CA HIS A 664 26.36 3.48 -1.21
C HIS A 664 24.93 4.07 -1.19
N ALA A 665 23.93 3.22 -1.24
CA ALA A 665 22.52 3.62 -1.19
C ALA A 665 22.16 4.03 0.24
N SER A 666 21.57 5.20 0.44
CA SER A 666 21.05 5.66 1.74
C SER A 666 19.64 5.13 2.01
N ALA A 667 19.44 3.81 1.92
CA ALA A 667 18.15 3.20 2.25
C ALA A 667 18.24 2.64 3.66
N GLY A 668 17.27 2.97 4.53
CA GLY A 668 17.16 2.34 5.84
C GLY A 668 17.05 0.83 5.67
N THR A 669 17.94 0.08 6.32
CA THR A 669 17.93 -1.38 6.31
C THR A 669 17.03 -1.89 7.45
N ALA A 670 16.37 -3.03 7.20
CA ALA A 670 15.70 -3.78 8.23
C ALA A 670 16.72 -4.28 9.29
N HIS A 671 16.27 -4.56 10.49
CA HIS A 671 17.18 -4.98 11.57
C HIS A 671 17.72 -6.39 11.36
N PHE A 672 19.05 -6.54 11.40
CA PHE A 672 19.80 -7.78 11.31
C PHE A 672 21.15 -7.62 12.03
N ASP A 673 21.80 -8.73 12.40
CA ASP A 673 23.09 -8.67 13.08
C ASP A 673 24.23 -8.37 12.08
N ARG A 674 24.39 -9.20 11.05
CA ARG A 674 25.42 -9.02 10.01
C ARG A 674 25.14 -9.79 8.72
N ILE A 675 25.84 -9.40 7.65
CA ILE A 675 25.89 -10.14 6.39
C ILE A 675 27.31 -10.57 6.11
N GLU A 676 27.51 -11.82 5.68
CA GLU A 676 28.78 -12.41 5.32
C GLU A 676 28.81 -12.79 3.84
N GLY A 677 29.97 -12.77 3.20
CA GLY A 677 30.18 -13.21 1.81
C GLY A 677 30.04 -12.13 0.74
N LEU A 678 30.02 -10.85 1.11
CA LEU A 678 29.88 -9.72 0.18
C LEU A 678 31.12 -9.52 -0.72
N ASP A 679 32.30 -9.95 -0.31
CA ASP A 679 33.55 -9.81 -1.08
C ASP A 679 33.50 -10.49 -2.45
N TYR A 680 32.58 -11.43 -2.62
CA TYR A 680 32.38 -12.15 -3.89
C TYR A 680 31.42 -11.46 -4.84
N ILE A 681 30.75 -10.40 -4.41
CA ILE A 681 29.71 -9.66 -5.16
C ILE A 681 30.22 -8.26 -5.47
N ASP A 682 30.12 -7.84 -6.70
CA ASP A 682 30.49 -6.49 -7.14
C ASP A 682 29.27 -5.58 -7.35
N ARG A 683 28.08 -6.16 -7.53
CA ARG A 683 26.86 -5.42 -7.83
C ARG A 683 25.61 -6.17 -7.40
N VAL A 684 24.61 -5.46 -6.94
CA VAL A 684 23.26 -6.00 -6.70
C VAL A 684 22.23 -5.30 -7.59
N ILE A 685 21.30 -6.06 -8.14
CA ILE A 685 20.23 -5.60 -9.02
C ILE A 685 18.92 -6.21 -8.57
N GLU A 686 17.95 -5.36 -8.24
CA GLU A 686 16.59 -5.76 -7.95
C GLU A 686 15.73 -5.60 -9.20
N ILE A 687 14.91 -6.60 -9.48
CA ILE A 687 13.96 -6.64 -10.59
C ILE A 687 12.58 -6.95 -10.00
N ASP A 688 11.88 -5.87 -9.64
CA ASP A 688 10.56 -5.88 -9.05
C ASP A 688 9.46 -5.59 -10.09
N GLN A 689 8.20 -5.71 -9.70
CA GLN A 689 7.03 -5.46 -10.55
C GLN A 689 6.65 -3.97 -10.65
N SER A 690 7.40 -3.06 -10.05
CA SER A 690 7.11 -1.63 -10.13
C SER A 690 7.18 -1.11 -11.58
N PRO A 691 6.36 -0.14 -11.96
CA PRO A 691 6.36 0.42 -13.30
C PRO A 691 7.75 0.94 -13.71
N ILE A 692 8.12 0.81 -14.99
CA ILE A 692 9.37 1.37 -15.54
C ILE A 692 9.38 2.90 -15.63
N GLY A 693 8.28 3.54 -15.24
CA GLY A 693 8.10 4.99 -15.13
C GLY A 693 6.67 5.35 -14.81
N ARG A 694 6.48 6.51 -14.22
CA ARG A 694 5.17 7.01 -13.75
C ARG A 694 4.45 7.92 -14.75
N THR A 695 5.09 8.25 -15.86
CA THR A 695 4.56 9.18 -16.87
C THR A 695 4.37 8.49 -18.21
N PRO A 696 3.45 8.98 -19.07
CA PRO A 696 3.28 8.45 -20.44
C PRO A 696 4.53 8.55 -21.32
N ARG A 697 5.54 9.36 -20.93
CA ARG A 697 6.82 9.50 -21.66
C ARG A 697 7.76 8.32 -21.46
N SER A 698 7.62 7.60 -20.36
CA SER A 698 8.39 6.38 -20.12
C SER A 698 7.84 5.25 -20.99
N ASN A 699 8.72 4.55 -21.69
CA ASN A 699 8.37 3.42 -22.56
C ASN A 699 9.54 2.42 -22.65
N PRO A 700 9.36 1.23 -23.20
CA PRO A 700 10.41 0.23 -23.34
C PRO A 700 11.66 0.75 -24.04
N ALA A 701 11.51 1.53 -25.12
CA ALA A 701 12.66 2.08 -25.86
C ALA A 701 13.51 3.07 -25.04
N THR A 702 12.86 3.93 -24.25
CA THR A 702 13.57 4.88 -23.37
C THR A 702 14.24 4.18 -22.20
N TYR A 703 13.54 3.24 -21.58
CA TYR A 703 14.02 2.55 -20.39
C TYR A 703 15.23 1.65 -20.66
N THR A 704 15.22 0.89 -21.78
CA THR A 704 16.34 0.03 -22.18
C THR A 704 17.50 0.81 -22.81
N GLY A 705 17.33 2.11 -23.01
CA GLY A 705 18.31 2.95 -23.70
C GLY A 705 18.40 2.66 -25.20
N LEU A 706 17.37 2.06 -25.77
CA LEU A 706 17.24 1.80 -27.21
C LEU A 706 16.95 3.08 -28.01
N PHE A 707 16.25 4.03 -27.39
CA PHE A 707 15.80 5.25 -28.05
C PHE A 707 16.93 6.23 -28.40
N ALA A 708 18.01 6.26 -27.63
CA ALA A 708 19.16 7.14 -27.91
C ALA A 708 19.81 6.85 -29.28
N PRO A 709 20.28 5.61 -29.59
CA PRO A 709 20.82 5.31 -30.89
C PRO A 709 19.79 5.44 -32.03
N ILE A 710 18.51 5.24 -31.82
CA ILE A 710 17.47 5.49 -32.82
C ILE A 710 17.42 6.98 -33.17
N ARG A 711 17.48 7.90 -32.20
CA ARG A 711 17.50 9.34 -32.44
C ARG A 711 18.77 9.78 -33.19
N GLU A 712 19.91 9.18 -32.89
CA GLU A 712 21.17 9.42 -33.62
C GLU A 712 21.04 9.03 -35.09
N ILE A 713 20.40 7.91 -35.40
CA ILE A 713 20.12 7.48 -36.78
C ILE A 713 19.27 8.54 -37.50
N PHE A 714 18.20 9.03 -36.87
CA PHE A 714 17.33 10.03 -37.48
C PHE A 714 18.06 11.36 -37.69
N ALA A 715 18.91 11.80 -36.76
CA ALA A 715 19.75 12.98 -36.92
C ALA A 715 20.78 12.83 -38.06
N ALA A 716 21.22 11.61 -38.30
CA ALA A 716 22.18 11.30 -39.36
C ALA A 716 21.58 11.20 -40.79
N VAL A 717 20.24 11.15 -40.92
CA VAL A 717 19.57 11.13 -42.23
C VAL A 717 19.94 12.41 -43.03
N PRO A 718 20.21 12.32 -44.37
CA PRO A 718 20.59 13.48 -45.16
C PRO A 718 19.63 14.68 -45.05
N GLU A 719 18.36 14.44 -45.03
CA GLU A 719 17.32 15.47 -44.87
C GLU A 719 17.38 16.18 -43.51
N SER A 720 17.66 15.44 -42.41
CA SER A 720 17.88 16.02 -41.10
C SER A 720 19.08 16.95 -41.09
N ARG A 721 20.19 16.52 -41.70
CA ARG A 721 21.40 17.33 -41.81
C ARG A 721 21.19 18.60 -42.64
N ALA A 722 20.44 18.48 -43.74
CA ALA A 722 20.09 19.64 -44.57
C ALA A 722 19.20 20.66 -43.83
N ARG A 723 18.36 20.22 -42.90
CA ARG A 723 17.51 21.09 -42.08
C ARG A 723 18.17 21.50 -40.76
N GLY A 724 19.42 21.08 -40.47
CA GLY A 724 20.07 21.36 -39.20
C GLY A 724 19.45 20.68 -37.98
N TYR A 725 18.81 19.51 -38.17
CA TYR A 725 18.16 18.80 -37.10
C TYR A 725 19.14 17.91 -36.33
N GLU A 726 19.32 18.21 -35.07
CA GLU A 726 20.16 17.44 -34.13
C GLU A 726 19.35 16.35 -33.44
N THR A 727 20.03 15.49 -32.68
CA THR A 727 19.43 14.38 -31.90
C THR A 727 18.33 14.85 -30.93
N GLY A 728 18.45 16.10 -30.42
CA GLY A 728 17.44 16.73 -29.56
C GLY A 728 16.09 16.91 -30.25
N ARG A 729 16.08 17.16 -31.58
CA ARG A 729 14.85 17.31 -32.38
C ARG A 729 13.96 16.07 -32.31
N PHE A 730 14.55 14.89 -32.24
CA PHE A 730 13.86 13.60 -32.20
C PHE A 730 13.55 13.12 -30.79
N SER A 731 13.69 13.99 -29.78
CA SER A 731 13.29 13.71 -28.40
C SER A 731 11.93 14.32 -28.09
N PHE A 732 10.97 13.53 -27.65
CA PHE A 732 9.69 14.03 -27.15
C PHE A 732 9.79 14.68 -25.76
N ASN A 733 10.95 14.61 -25.09
CA ASN A 733 11.21 15.26 -23.78
C ASN A 733 11.75 16.69 -23.92
N VAL A 734 12.29 17.06 -25.08
CA VAL A 734 12.96 18.36 -25.33
C VAL A 734 12.11 19.21 -26.26
N LYS A 735 12.10 20.52 -26.01
CA LYS A 735 11.43 21.49 -26.91
C LYS A 735 12.09 21.49 -28.30
N GLY A 736 11.30 21.78 -29.33
CA GLY A 736 11.72 21.94 -30.70
C GLY A 736 11.17 20.91 -31.67
N GLY A 737 11.13 19.61 -31.31
CA GLY A 737 10.58 18.56 -32.14
C GLY A 737 9.29 17.91 -31.64
N ARG A 738 8.96 18.11 -30.38
CA ARG A 738 7.77 17.54 -29.75
C ARG A 738 6.52 18.37 -30.06
N CYS A 739 5.37 17.77 -29.92
CA CYS A 739 4.11 18.49 -29.87
C CYS A 739 4.05 19.34 -28.58
N GLU A 740 3.94 20.64 -28.70
CA GLU A 740 3.92 21.54 -27.52
C GLU A 740 2.56 21.50 -26.80
N ALA A 741 1.44 21.14 -27.46
CA ALA A 741 0.13 21.04 -26.83
C ALA A 741 0.10 19.94 -25.73
N CYS A 742 0.63 18.76 -26.02
CA CYS A 742 0.77 17.68 -25.03
C CYS A 742 2.19 17.55 -24.45
N GLN A 743 3.09 18.46 -24.79
CA GLN A 743 4.48 18.49 -24.37
C GLN A 743 5.24 17.15 -24.62
N GLY A 744 4.81 16.39 -25.65
CA GLY A 744 5.40 15.10 -26.02
C GLY A 744 4.78 13.88 -25.33
N ASP A 745 3.77 14.04 -24.50
CA ASP A 745 3.06 12.91 -23.86
C ASP A 745 2.24 12.09 -24.85
N GLY A 746 1.76 12.73 -25.95
CA GLY A 746 0.82 12.14 -26.89
C GLY A 746 -0.62 12.14 -26.39
N VAL A 747 -0.80 12.29 -25.08
CA VAL A 747 -2.10 12.34 -24.39
C VAL A 747 -2.20 13.58 -23.53
N ILE A 748 -3.41 14.00 -23.21
CA ILE A 748 -3.73 15.06 -22.27
C ILE A 748 -4.33 14.39 -21.03
N LYS A 749 -3.77 14.66 -19.87
CA LYS A 749 -4.29 14.20 -18.59
C LYS A 749 -5.46 15.10 -18.19
N VAL A 750 -6.62 14.51 -17.98
CA VAL A 750 -7.79 15.16 -17.41
C VAL A 750 -7.91 14.73 -15.96
N GLU A 751 -7.65 15.65 -15.02
CA GLU A 751 -7.74 15.37 -13.59
C GLU A 751 -9.21 15.33 -13.16
N MET A 752 -9.62 14.19 -12.65
CA MET A 752 -10.97 13.92 -12.15
C MET A 752 -10.92 13.85 -10.63
N HIS A 753 -11.13 14.97 -9.94
CA HIS A 753 -10.93 15.14 -8.49
C HIS A 753 -11.43 14.00 -7.58
N PHE A 754 -12.48 13.29 -7.98
CA PHE A 754 -13.07 12.17 -7.20
C PHE A 754 -12.97 10.81 -7.91
N LEU A 755 -12.49 10.78 -9.14
CA LEU A 755 -12.33 9.57 -9.97
C LEU A 755 -10.87 9.43 -10.40
N ALA A 756 -10.51 8.28 -10.95
CA ALA A 756 -9.19 8.09 -11.53
C ALA A 756 -8.97 9.05 -12.71
N ASP A 757 -7.76 9.60 -12.85
CA ASP A 757 -7.40 10.49 -13.95
C ASP A 757 -7.59 9.81 -15.31
N VAL A 758 -8.16 10.52 -16.26
CA VAL A 758 -8.39 10.03 -17.62
C VAL A 758 -7.33 10.61 -18.55
N TYR A 759 -6.77 9.77 -19.41
CA TYR A 759 -5.81 10.16 -20.43
C TYR A 759 -6.47 10.13 -21.81
N VAL A 760 -6.62 11.30 -22.44
CA VAL A 760 -7.25 11.44 -23.76
C VAL A 760 -6.18 11.70 -24.81
N PRO A 761 -6.23 11.10 -26.02
CA PRO A 761 -5.31 11.42 -27.10
C PRO A 761 -5.28 12.92 -27.40
N CYS A 762 -4.08 13.48 -27.59
CA CYS A 762 -3.92 14.89 -27.88
C CYS A 762 -4.53 15.24 -29.25
N ASP A 763 -5.46 16.18 -29.31
CA ASP A 763 -6.16 16.58 -30.54
C ASP A 763 -5.23 17.17 -31.61
N VAL A 764 -4.11 17.80 -31.20
CA VAL A 764 -3.16 18.43 -32.12
C VAL A 764 -2.28 17.38 -32.81
N CYS A 765 -1.65 16.48 -32.03
CA CYS A 765 -0.76 15.48 -32.61
C CYS A 765 -1.42 14.11 -32.79
N LYS A 766 -2.66 13.94 -32.36
CA LYS A 766 -3.42 12.66 -32.46
C LYS A 766 -2.62 11.46 -31.93
N GLY A 767 -2.01 11.62 -30.77
CA GLY A 767 -1.18 10.59 -30.13
C GLY A 767 0.27 10.50 -30.65
N LYS A 768 0.66 11.22 -31.70
CA LYS A 768 1.97 11.08 -32.38
C LYS A 768 3.17 11.69 -31.63
N ARG A 769 2.96 12.42 -30.54
CA ARG A 769 3.99 13.02 -29.67
C ARG A 769 4.85 14.12 -30.28
N TYR A 770 5.00 14.20 -31.61
CA TYR A 770 5.86 15.10 -32.34
C TYR A 770 5.09 16.14 -33.15
N ASN A 771 5.77 17.23 -33.51
CA ASN A 771 5.27 18.17 -34.48
C ASN A 771 5.39 17.63 -35.92
N ARG A 772 4.66 18.28 -36.84
CA ARG A 772 4.56 17.84 -38.22
C ARG A 772 5.92 17.79 -38.93
N GLU A 773 6.77 18.77 -38.73
CA GLU A 773 8.08 18.90 -39.39
C GLU A 773 9.03 17.78 -38.97
N THR A 774 9.01 17.35 -37.73
CA THR A 774 9.80 16.21 -37.25
C THR A 774 9.30 14.88 -37.83
N LEU A 775 8.00 14.73 -38.03
CA LEU A 775 7.39 13.53 -38.62
C LEU A 775 7.64 13.41 -40.13
N GLU A 776 8.07 14.46 -40.83
CA GLU A 776 8.46 14.40 -42.24
C GLU A 776 9.76 13.62 -42.44
N ILE A 777 10.66 13.60 -41.45
CA ILE A 777 11.93 12.89 -41.54
C ILE A 777 11.67 11.39 -41.50
N ARG A 778 12.23 10.67 -42.49
CA ARG A 778 12.06 9.22 -42.64
C ARG A 778 13.39 8.47 -42.71
N PHE A 779 13.47 7.36 -42.01
CA PHE A 779 14.51 6.37 -42.09
C PHE A 779 13.93 5.06 -42.60
N LYS A 780 14.44 4.53 -43.71
CA LYS A 780 13.89 3.34 -44.40
C LYS A 780 12.36 3.44 -44.58
N GLY A 781 11.86 4.63 -44.95
CA GLY A 781 10.43 4.87 -45.22
C GLY A 781 9.57 5.12 -43.99
N LYS A 782 10.05 4.98 -42.75
CA LYS A 782 9.30 5.20 -41.48
C LYS A 782 9.78 6.45 -40.76
N ASN A 783 8.85 7.23 -40.21
CA ASN A 783 9.16 8.34 -39.31
C ASN A 783 9.42 7.85 -37.88
N ILE A 784 9.83 8.77 -37.00
CA ILE A 784 10.21 8.42 -35.61
C ILE A 784 9.04 7.84 -34.81
N GLN A 785 7.81 8.31 -35.04
CA GLN A 785 6.64 7.78 -34.36
C GLN A 785 6.27 6.39 -34.90
N GLU A 786 6.30 6.19 -36.20
CA GLU A 786 6.09 4.87 -36.82
C GLU A 786 7.09 3.83 -36.35
N ILE A 787 8.31 4.25 -35.98
CA ILE A 787 9.30 3.37 -35.31
C ILE A 787 8.89 3.04 -33.90
N LEU A 788 8.38 4.01 -33.13
CA LEU A 788 7.92 3.78 -31.78
C LEU A 788 6.67 2.87 -31.74
N ASP A 789 5.90 2.85 -32.82
CA ASP A 789 4.72 1.99 -32.97
C ASP A 789 5.06 0.56 -33.39
N LEU A 790 6.29 0.29 -33.84
CA LEU A 790 6.73 -1.06 -34.14
C LEU A 790 6.73 -1.93 -32.89
N THR A 791 6.31 -3.19 -33.06
CA THR A 791 6.55 -4.22 -32.06
C THR A 791 8.03 -4.57 -31.99
N VAL A 792 8.47 -5.20 -30.91
CA VAL A 792 9.88 -5.68 -30.79
C VAL A 792 10.18 -6.66 -31.92
N GLU A 793 9.23 -7.52 -32.29
CA GLU A 793 9.35 -8.49 -33.37
C GLU A 793 9.56 -7.81 -34.74
N ASP A 794 8.77 -6.77 -35.06
CA ASP A 794 8.92 -6.01 -36.31
C ASP A 794 10.16 -5.13 -36.34
N ALA A 795 10.54 -4.60 -35.17
CA ALA A 795 11.72 -3.75 -35.07
C ALA A 795 13.05 -4.51 -35.26
N LEU A 796 13.13 -5.77 -34.86
CA LEU A 796 14.35 -6.57 -34.93
C LEU A 796 14.86 -6.74 -36.39
N PRO A 797 14.06 -7.17 -37.38
CA PRO A 797 14.49 -7.24 -38.78
C PRO A 797 14.72 -5.84 -39.38
N PHE A 798 13.95 -4.83 -39.00
CA PHE A 798 14.12 -3.46 -39.47
C PHE A 798 15.48 -2.86 -39.09
N PHE A 799 15.97 -3.13 -37.89
CA PHE A 799 17.27 -2.67 -37.37
C PHE A 799 18.36 -3.75 -37.43
N SER A 800 18.18 -4.80 -38.21
CA SER A 800 19.15 -5.91 -38.29
C SER A 800 20.61 -5.49 -38.60
N ALA A 801 20.79 -4.44 -39.42
CA ALA A 801 22.09 -3.88 -39.77
C ALA A 801 22.63 -2.83 -38.77
N VAL A 802 21.96 -2.58 -37.65
CA VAL A 802 22.35 -1.55 -36.67
C VAL A 802 22.89 -2.21 -35.41
N PRO A 803 24.23 -2.26 -35.22
CA PRO A 803 24.88 -3.01 -34.12
C PRO A 803 24.54 -2.48 -32.72
N THR A 804 24.20 -1.20 -32.59
CA THR A 804 23.84 -0.56 -31.32
C THR A 804 22.39 -0.80 -30.88
N VAL A 805 21.53 -1.16 -31.82
CA VAL A 805 20.08 -1.35 -31.62
C VAL A 805 19.71 -2.84 -31.52
N ARG A 806 20.22 -3.65 -32.47
CA ARG A 806 19.88 -5.07 -32.60
C ARG A 806 20.05 -5.89 -31.30
N PRO A 807 21.17 -5.84 -30.55
CA PRO A 807 21.32 -6.66 -29.33
C PRO A 807 20.27 -6.34 -28.26
N LYS A 808 19.89 -5.07 -28.12
CA LYS A 808 18.87 -4.64 -27.15
C LYS A 808 17.46 -5.11 -27.53
N LEU A 809 17.15 -5.12 -28.83
CA LEU A 809 15.89 -5.72 -29.32
C LEU A 809 15.89 -7.23 -29.11
N GLN A 810 17.02 -7.88 -29.32
CA GLN A 810 17.16 -9.32 -29.08
C GLN A 810 16.91 -9.68 -27.62
N THR A 811 17.43 -8.91 -26.66
CA THR A 811 17.16 -9.16 -25.23
C THR A 811 15.68 -8.97 -24.86
N LEU A 812 14.98 -8.01 -25.48
CA LEU A 812 13.54 -7.87 -25.31
C LEU A 812 12.76 -9.06 -25.87
N LEU A 813 13.20 -9.60 -27.00
CA LEU A 813 12.63 -10.81 -27.59
C LEU A 813 12.88 -12.05 -26.72
N ASP A 814 14.11 -12.21 -26.21
CA ASP A 814 14.54 -13.33 -25.37
C ASP A 814 13.71 -13.44 -24.08
N VAL A 815 13.27 -12.31 -23.52
CA VAL A 815 12.39 -12.28 -22.33
C VAL A 815 10.90 -12.41 -22.67
N GLY A 816 10.53 -12.71 -23.91
CA GLY A 816 9.14 -12.95 -24.33
C GLY A 816 8.30 -11.70 -24.54
N LEU A 817 8.90 -10.56 -24.90
CA LEU A 817 8.20 -9.29 -25.16
C LEU A 817 8.08 -8.96 -26.66
N SER A 818 7.94 -9.99 -27.52
CA SER A 818 7.86 -9.84 -28.98
C SER A 818 6.76 -8.87 -29.44
N TYR A 819 5.61 -8.94 -28.77
CA TYR A 819 4.37 -8.21 -29.08
C TYR A 819 4.32 -6.78 -28.57
N VAL A 820 5.19 -6.39 -27.62
CA VAL A 820 5.21 -5.07 -27.01
C VAL A 820 5.72 -4.03 -28.00
N ARG A 821 5.04 -2.87 -28.10
CA ARG A 821 5.52 -1.76 -28.94
C ARG A 821 6.63 -1.00 -28.26
N LEU A 822 7.62 -0.54 -29.04
CA LEU A 822 8.78 0.21 -28.53
C LEU A 822 8.38 1.46 -27.76
N GLY A 823 7.37 2.18 -28.23
CA GLY A 823 6.83 3.42 -27.64
C GLY A 823 5.64 3.23 -26.70
N GLN A 824 5.27 1.99 -26.36
CA GLN A 824 4.16 1.71 -25.44
C GLN A 824 4.37 2.41 -24.10
N SER A 825 3.37 3.15 -23.62
CA SER A 825 3.47 3.87 -22.36
C SER A 825 3.72 2.90 -21.19
N ALA A 826 4.61 3.27 -20.28
CA ALA A 826 4.88 2.52 -19.05
C ALA A 826 3.62 2.28 -18.20
N THR A 827 2.66 3.20 -18.26
CA THR A 827 1.39 3.11 -17.51
C THR A 827 0.44 2.06 -18.05
N THR A 828 0.64 1.59 -19.29
CA THR A 828 -0.18 0.55 -19.93
C THR A 828 0.45 -0.84 -19.87
N LEU A 829 1.68 -0.96 -19.41
CA LEU A 829 2.34 -2.24 -19.22
C LEU A 829 1.81 -2.94 -17.95
N SER A 830 1.64 -4.25 -18.03
CA SER A 830 1.41 -5.06 -16.83
C SER A 830 2.65 -5.10 -15.94
N GLY A 831 2.48 -5.46 -14.65
CA GLY A 831 3.62 -5.61 -13.72
C GLY A 831 4.67 -6.60 -14.24
N GLY A 832 4.25 -7.74 -14.77
CA GLY A 832 5.15 -8.73 -15.37
C GLY A 832 5.85 -8.24 -16.64
N GLU A 833 5.18 -7.47 -17.51
CA GLU A 833 5.83 -6.84 -18.67
C GLU A 833 6.88 -5.82 -18.26
N ALA A 834 6.55 -4.95 -17.28
CA ALA A 834 7.49 -3.97 -16.74
C ALA A 834 8.74 -4.65 -16.16
N GLN A 835 8.57 -5.73 -15.41
CA GLN A 835 9.64 -6.53 -14.83
C GLN A 835 10.54 -7.15 -15.93
N ARG A 836 9.94 -7.72 -16.98
CA ARG A 836 10.68 -8.29 -18.12
C ARG A 836 11.45 -7.22 -18.91
N VAL A 837 10.90 -5.99 -19.05
CA VAL A 837 11.63 -4.86 -19.64
C VAL A 837 12.86 -4.49 -18.79
N LYS A 838 12.74 -4.50 -17.44
CA LYS A 838 13.86 -4.31 -16.53
C LYS A 838 14.91 -5.39 -16.70
N LEU A 839 14.50 -6.65 -16.77
CA LEU A 839 15.39 -7.79 -16.99
C LEU A 839 16.12 -7.65 -18.33
N ALA A 840 15.42 -7.32 -19.42
CA ALA A 840 16.04 -7.12 -20.75
C ALA A 840 17.10 -6.02 -20.75
N LYS A 841 16.88 -4.92 -20.02
CA LYS A 841 17.87 -3.87 -19.86
C LYS A 841 19.15 -4.37 -19.19
N GLU A 842 19.01 -5.16 -18.13
CA GLU A 842 20.19 -5.68 -17.41
C GLU A 842 20.94 -6.72 -18.26
N LEU A 843 20.22 -7.60 -18.96
CA LEU A 843 20.79 -8.56 -19.92
C LEU A 843 21.56 -7.88 -21.08
N SER A 844 21.18 -6.65 -21.44
CA SER A 844 21.87 -5.90 -22.49
C SER A 844 23.22 -5.32 -22.06
N LYS A 845 23.57 -5.39 -20.76
CA LYS A 845 24.84 -4.95 -20.20
C LYS A 845 25.84 -6.10 -20.20
N ARG A 846 27.13 -5.75 -20.19
CA ARG A 846 28.19 -6.75 -20.06
C ARG A 846 28.17 -7.37 -18.68
N ALA A 847 28.07 -8.70 -18.59
CA ALA A 847 28.11 -9.42 -17.34
C ALA A 847 29.51 -9.42 -16.72
N THR A 848 29.60 -9.28 -15.40
CA THR A 848 30.86 -9.39 -14.65
C THR A 848 31.06 -10.80 -14.09
N GLY A 849 30.00 -11.61 -14.05
CA GLY A 849 30.00 -12.93 -13.41
C GLY A 849 30.00 -12.89 -11.87
N ARG A 850 29.81 -11.70 -11.28
CA ARG A 850 29.78 -11.48 -9.83
C ARG A 850 28.59 -10.64 -9.38
N THR A 851 27.55 -10.52 -10.23
CA THR A 851 26.36 -9.75 -9.95
C THR A 851 25.34 -10.61 -9.18
N LEU A 852 24.76 -10.03 -8.14
CA LEU A 852 23.58 -10.59 -7.43
C LEU A 852 22.32 -10.03 -8.07
N TYR A 853 21.52 -10.89 -8.68
CA TYR A 853 20.18 -10.58 -9.18
C TYR A 853 19.14 -11.03 -8.17
N ILE A 854 18.24 -10.15 -7.81
CA ILE A 854 17.08 -10.43 -6.96
C ILE A 854 15.82 -10.17 -7.77
N LEU A 855 15.00 -11.20 -7.96
CA LEU A 855 13.74 -11.13 -8.70
C LEU A 855 12.57 -11.45 -7.76
N ASP A 856 11.54 -10.63 -7.80
CA ASP A 856 10.33 -10.82 -7.00
C ASP A 856 9.17 -11.29 -7.89
N GLU A 857 8.77 -12.55 -7.74
CA GLU A 857 7.71 -13.24 -8.45
C GLU A 857 7.74 -13.00 -9.97
N PRO A 858 8.84 -13.34 -10.67
CA PRO A 858 8.98 -13.01 -12.10
C PRO A 858 8.06 -13.79 -13.03
N THR A 859 7.34 -14.81 -12.55
CA THR A 859 6.38 -15.59 -13.34
C THR A 859 4.96 -15.06 -13.26
N THR A 860 4.74 -13.95 -12.56
CA THR A 860 3.43 -13.31 -12.45
C THR A 860 2.83 -13.01 -13.83
N GLY A 861 1.60 -13.47 -14.09
CA GLY A 861 0.91 -13.25 -15.35
C GLY A 861 1.48 -14.00 -16.57
N LEU A 862 2.31 -15.01 -16.35
CA LEU A 862 2.94 -15.78 -17.41
C LEU A 862 2.26 -17.13 -17.64
N HIS A 863 2.00 -17.41 -18.89
CA HIS A 863 1.63 -18.76 -19.33
C HIS A 863 2.82 -19.73 -19.22
N PHE A 864 2.58 -21.04 -19.10
CA PHE A 864 3.61 -22.09 -18.99
C PHE A 864 4.73 -21.98 -20.04
N ALA A 865 4.39 -21.64 -21.28
CA ALA A 865 5.37 -21.47 -22.35
C ALA A 865 6.28 -20.24 -22.13
N ASP A 866 5.72 -19.15 -21.61
CA ASP A 866 6.46 -17.92 -21.29
C ASP A 866 7.39 -18.17 -20.09
N ILE A 867 6.94 -18.96 -19.09
CA ILE A 867 7.76 -19.39 -17.96
C ILE A 867 8.95 -20.23 -18.43
N ALA A 868 8.72 -21.17 -19.37
CA ALA A 868 9.82 -21.97 -19.93
C ALA A 868 10.88 -21.08 -20.61
N GLN A 869 10.47 -20.05 -21.34
CA GLN A 869 11.37 -19.09 -21.99
C GLN A 869 12.12 -18.24 -20.96
N LEU A 870 11.44 -17.75 -19.90
CA LEU A 870 12.06 -17.00 -18.82
C LEU A 870 13.12 -17.82 -18.09
N LEU A 871 12.86 -19.11 -17.83
CA LEU A 871 13.82 -20.01 -17.17
C LEU A 871 15.12 -20.16 -17.96
N VAL A 872 15.05 -20.24 -19.29
CA VAL A 872 16.25 -20.25 -20.15
C VAL A 872 17.10 -19.00 -19.91
N VAL A 873 16.45 -17.84 -19.77
CA VAL A 873 17.15 -16.56 -19.50
C VAL A 873 17.78 -16.55 -18.12
N LEU A 874 17.07 -17.00 -17.07
CA LEU A 874 17.60 -17.03 -15.70
C LEU A 874 18.76 -18.02 -15.58
N GLN A 875 18.66 -19.19 -16.24
CA GLN A 875 19.75 -20.17 -16.30
C GLN A 875 20.98 -19.61 -17.01
N ARG A 876 20.82 -18.87 -18.12
CA ARG A 876 21.93 -18.20 -18.80
C ARG A 876 22.64 -17.20 -17.90
N LEU A 877 21.88 -16.38 -17.13
CA LEU A 877 22.46 -15.45 -16.14
C LEU A 877 23.30 -16.18 -15.10
N ARG A 878 22.79 -17.29 -14.55
CA ARG A 878 23.52 -18.15 -13.63
C ARG A 878 24.80 -18.72 -14.25
N ASP A 879 24.69 -19.27 -15.46
CA ASP A 879 25.80 -19.92 -16.16
C ASP A 879 26.91 -18.94 -16.53
N GLU A 880 26.60 -17.63 -16.62
CA GLU A 880 27.59 -16.55 -16.72
C GLU A 880 28.32 -16.25 -15.39
N GLY A 881 28.06 -17.02 -14.33
CA GLY A 881 28.70 -16.92 -13.00
C GLY A 881 27.97 -16.07 -12.00
N ASN A 882 26.85 -15.44 -12.37
CA ASN A 882 26.06 -14.59 -11.48
C ASN A 882 25.25 -15.39 -10.47
N THR A 883 24.92 -14.77 -9.35
CA THR A 883 23.99 -15.32 -8.36
C THR A 883 22.58 -14.80 -8.65
N VAL A 884 21.61 -15.70 -8.75
CA VAL A 884 20.22 -15.35 -9.04
C VAL A 884 19.34 -15.84 -7.89
N ILE A 885 18.74 -14.89 -7.15
CA ILE A 885 17.76 -15.19 -6.08
C ILE A 885 16.38 -14.79 -6.58
N VAL A 886 15.46 -15.75 -6.53
CA VAL A 886 14.07 -15.55 -7.01
C VAL A 886 13.10 -15.86 -5.89
N ILE A 887 12.25 -14.89 -5.53
CA ILE A 887 11.09 -15.14 -4.66
C ILE A 887 10.02 -15.75 -5.56
N GLU A 888 9.56 -16.97 -5.27
CA GLU A 888 8.64 -17.69 -6.15
C GLU A 888 7.68 -18.64 -5.45
N HIS A 889 6.50 -18.77 -6.06
CA HIS A 889 5.47 -19.74 -5.69
C HIS A 889 5.21 -20.77 -6.77
N ASN A 890 5.65 -20.53 -8.00
CA ASN A 890 5.46 -21.43 -9.13
C ASN A 890 6.32 -22.68 -8.98
N LEU A 891 5.65 -23.84 -8.87
CA LEU A 891 6.34 -25.15 -8.67
C LEU A 891 7.24 -25.54 -9.84
N ASP A 892 6.93 -25.09 -11.06
CA ASP A 892 7.74 -25.39 -12.23
C ASP A 892 9.08 -24.62 -12.21
N VAL A 893 9.11 -23.41 -11.63
CA VAL A 893 10.35 -22.69 -11.36
C VAL A 893 11.12 -23.33 -10.21
N ILE A 894 10.44 -23.59 -9.09
CA ILE A 894 11.06 -24.15 -7.87
C ILE A 894 11.74 -25.49 -8.18
N LYS A 895 11.09 -26.39 -8.96
CA LYS A 895 11.69 -27.68 -9.33
C LYS A 895 12.95 -27.56 -10.18
N THR A 896 13.17 -26.41 -10.88
CA THR A 896 14.35 -26.19 -11.72
C THR A 896 15.50 -25.49 -10.99
N ALA A 897 15.27 -24.95 -9.79
CA ALA A 897 16.27 -24.27 -9.00
C ALA A 897 17.41 -25.20 -8.55
N ASP A 898 18.61 -24.65 -8.37
CA ASP A 898 19.74 -25.36 -7.79
C ASP A 898 19.62 -25.46 -6.26
N TRP A 899 19.08 -24.40 -5.65
CA TRP A 899 18.89 -24.27 -4.21
C TRP A 899 17.52 -23.68 -3.88
N VAL A 900 16.95 -24.04 -2.77
CA VAL A 900 15.67 -23.51 -2.27
C VAL A 900 15.82 -23.15 -0.80
N VAL A 901 15.27 -22.01 -0.41
CA VAL A 901 15.11 -21.56 0.98
C VAL A 901 13.62 -21.42 1.25
N ASP A 902 13.06 -22.27 2.10
CA ASP A 902 11.62 -22.31 2.39
C ASP A 902 11.31 -21.68 3.75
N LEU A 903 10.48 -20.64 3.74
CA LEU A 903 10.06 -19.89 4.92
C LEU A 903 8.65 -20.29 5.37
N GLY A 904 8.44 -20.28 6.68
CA GLY A 904 7.15 -20.61 7.25
C GLY A 904 7.19 -20.75 8.78
N PRO A 905 6.41 -21.69 9.34
CA PRO A 905 5.44 -22.58 8.67
C PRO A 905 4.19 -21.89 8.18
N GLU A 906 3.75 -20.80 8.83
CA GLU A 906 2.54 -20.04 8.52
C GLU A 906 2.86 -18.61 8.06
N GLY A 907 1.83 -17.81 7.74
CA GLY A 907 1.94 -16.38 7.51
C GLY A 907 1.92 -15.57 8.82
N GLY A 908 2.30 -14.29 8.74
CA GLY A 908 2.26 -13.34 9.85
C GLY A 908 3.06 -13.83 11.07
N ASP A 909 2.47 -13.73 12.26
CA ASP A 909 3.13 -14.12 13.52
C ASP A 909 3.46 -15.60 13.63
N GLY A 910 2.76 -16.45 12.89
CA GLY A 910 3.04 -17.88 12.81
C GLY A 910 4.24 -18.22 11.93
N GLY A 911 4.69 -17.28 11.11
CA GLY A 911 5.79 -17.43 10.16
C GLY A 911 7.15 -16.94 10.67
N GLY A 912 7.93 -16.43 9.74
CA GLY A 912 9.20 -15.76 10.02
C GLY A 912 10.35 -16.68 10.42
N ARG A 913 10.35 -17.93 9.95
CA ARG A 913 11.45 -18.90 10.18
C ARG A 913 11.83 -19.58 8.88
N VAL A 914 13.10 -19.96 8.73
CA VAL A 914 13.53 -20.89 7.68
C VAL A 914 13.17 -22.30 8.14
N ILE A 915 12.30 -22.96 7.37
CA ILE A 915 11.83 -24.33 7.64
C ILE A 915 12.79 -25.36 7.05
N ALA A 916 13.30 -25.07 5.86
CA ALA A 916 14.24 -25.93 5.17
C ALA A 916 15.08 -25.12 4.18
N ALA A 917 16.32 -25.55 3.97
CA ALA A 917 17.18 -25.04 2.90
C ALA A 917 17.90 -26.22 2.25
N GLY A 918 18.02 -26.23 0.92
CA GLY A 918 18.64 -27.32 0.19
C GLY A 918 18.18 -27.43 -1.25
N THR A 919 18.46 -28.57 -1.88
CA THR A 919 17.92 -28.83 -3.24
C THR A 919 16.40 -29.03 -3.20
N PRO A 920 15.69 -28.86 -4.31
CA PRO A 920 14.26 -29.10 -4.36
C PRO A 920 13.84 -30.48 -3.84
N GLU A 921 14.67 -31.49 -4.04
CA GLU A 921 14.44 -32.87 -3.56
C GLU A 921 14.50 -32.96 -2.01
N LEU A 922 15.43 -32.24 -1.40
CA LEU A 922 15.52 -32.14 0.06
C LEU A 922 14.30 -31.41 0.66
N ILE A 923 13.86 -30.33 0.03
CA ILE A 923 12.65 -29.63 0.44
C ILE A 923 11.42 -30.53 0.32
N ALA A 924 11.29 -31.27 -0.77
CA ALA A 924 10.19 -32.22 -0.96
C ALA A 924 10.18 -33.36 0.06
N ALA A 925 11.35 -33.75 0.59
CA ALA A 925 11.46 -34.75 1.66
C ALA A 925 11.07 -34.21 3.04
N ASN A 926 11.11 -32.90 3.27
CA ASN A 926 10.77 -32.30 4.55
C ASN A 926 9.25 -32.29 4.78
N LYS A 927 8.79 -32.94 5.83
CA LYS A 927 7.35 -33.02 6.17
C LYS A 927 6.78 -31.71 6.71
N ALA A 928 7.61 -30.80 7.24
CA ALA A 928 7.18 -29.51 7.78
C ALA A 928 7.01 -28.44 6.68
N SER A 929 7.50 -28.71 5.47
CA SER A 929 7.42 -27.78 4.32
C SER A 929 6.13 -27.98 3.55
N TYR A 930 5.27 -26.96 3.52
CA TYR A 930 4.11 -26.94 2.62
C TYR A 930 4.54 -26.94 1.16
N THR A 931 5.53 -26.11 0.81
CA THR A 931 6.11 -26.11 -0.54
C THR A 931 6.61 -27.51 -0.93
N GLY A 932 7.31 -28.20 -0.03
CA GLY A 932 7.79 -29.56 -0.23
C GLY A 932 6.65 -30.55 -0.47
N HIS A 933 5.52 -30.40 0.20
CA HIS A 933 4.35 -31.25 -0.01
C HIS A 933 3.85 -31.20 -1.47
N TYR A 934 3.64 -30.00 -2.01
CA TYR A 934 3.17 -29.83 -3.39
C TYR A 934 4.27 -30.17 -4.44
N LEU A 935 5.52 -29.91 -4.10
CA LEU A 935 6.64 -30.14 -5.01
C LEU A 935 6.88 -31.64 -5.30
N ARG A 936 6.51 -32.55 -4.39
CA ARG A 936 6.66 -34.02 -4.58
C ARG A 936 6.03 -34.52 -5.86
N SER A 937 4.82 -34.06 -6.17
CA SER A 937 4.10 -34.46 -7.39
C SER A 937 4.82 -34.01 -8.67
N LYS A 938 5.43 -32.82 -8.64
CA LYS A 938 6.15 -32.22 -9.79
C LYS A 938 7.55 -32.81 -9.98
N LEU A 939 8.18 -33.34 -8.92
CA LEU A 939 9.48 -34.02 -8.97
C LEU A 939 9.37 -35.51 -9.30
N ALA A 940 8.20 -36.13 -9.13
CA ALA A 940 7.96 -37.52 -9.50
C ALA A 940 8.18 -37.69 -11.00
N ARG A 941 9.27 -38.38 -11.39
CA ARG A 941 9.50 -38.74 -12.79
C ARG A 941 8.39 -39.69 -13.21
N PRO A 942 7.67 -39.43 -14.31
CA PRO A 942 6.74 -40.43 -14.83
C PRO A 942 7.53 -41.71 -15.12
N ALA A 943 7.03 -42.81 -14.59
CA ALA A 943 7.63 -44.13 -14.90
C ALA A 943 7.73 -44.25 -16.42
N VAL A 944 8.96 -44.43 -16.93
CA VAL A 944 9.20 -44.67 -18.33
C VAL A 944 8.43 -45.96 -18.69
N ARG A 945 7.25 -45.82 -19.32
CA ARG A 945 6.60 -46.97 -19.95
C ARG A 945 7.58 -47.47 -21.00
N LYS A 946 8.35 -48.51 -20.66
CA LYS A 946 9.06 -49.29 -21.67
C LYS A 946 8.00 -49.67 -22.73
N ARG A 947 8.13 -49.12 -23.91
CA ARG A 947 7.40 -49.64 -25.06
C ARG A 947 7.85 -51.11 -25.20
N ALA A 948 6.92 -52.00 -24.97
CA ALA A 948 7.05 -53.41 -25.31
C ALA A 948 7.01 -53.58 -26.85
#